data_236fa926f0f857f73d04a1a42a7d0726
#
_entry.id   236fa926f0f857f73d04a1a42a7d0726
#
_cell.length_a   1.000
_cell.length_b   1.000
_cell.length_c   1.000
_cell.angle_alpha   90.00
_cell.angle_beta   90.00
_cell.angle_gamma   90.00
#
_symmetry.space_group_name_H-M   'P 1'
#
loop_
_entity.id
_entity.type
_entity.pdbx_description
1 polymer ?
#
loop_
_entity_poly.entity_id
_entity_poly.type
_entity_poly.pdbx_seq_one_letter_code
_entity_poly.pdbx_strand_id
1 'polypeptide(L)'
;MAVSTMQAVSIIGLTRDIDNVISVLGESGVFHPDDVSSFYSNTKDFTHLQSKNIYAEPLNTLKATLSLTKRKFNLVDVSDFNPTFKEIELFTNQINSDIEVLADDRLFVEEQLMQAKENLVETTHFVGLGVEIEKLLTLKYISSRFGRLPKESFEKLSAYKDNPYVDFIVCTEDKSHYWGVYFAPIDKTEEIDRIFSGLYFEKCDVLGVNDTPRIHLKKLESLIPHLEEKLKEAQKRVDDYVDKYEVRICKYLSKLEELNLYAKIRTKALQYSKSFIIVGWVPTEDAKPLRRRLKKIASVNVDFSDGKTEIAKSPPVKLKNCFLAKPFEFYTEMYGVPKYNEIDPSLFIAITYVIIFGIMFADLGQGICVSIVGALMWKLRKMKIGKILVPCGISSAIFGCVFGSVFGFEHVLDPLYKALFGLDEKPIEVMSSGSIVMILLAAVAIGISLVVVAMGLNIYSSFKQGEVGRALFGSSGCAGLVFYCSIIFGVAGQLVLGLQVFSLAYILCLIVLPYLLIFFGEPLGLLIAGEKDWQPESWGGYILEHAIESIEFLLEYVTNTVSFLRVGAFVLVHAGMMTVVFVLAQTAPAVAYWPVVVLGNVFVMVLEALLVAIQVLRLEYYEMFSRFYSGEGRPYEPVKLNID
;
A
#
# COMPACT_ATOMS: atom_id res chain seq x y z
N MET A 1 -24.55 -11.12 2.92
CA MET A 1 -23.86 -10.02 3.62
C MET A 1 -22.40 -10.40 3.76
N ALA A 2 -21.50 -9.57 3.31
CA ALA A 2 -20.07 -9.84 3.33
C ALA A 2 -19.42 -9.61 4.72
N VAL A 3 -20.18 -9.04 5.66
CA VAL A 3 -19.78 -8.83 7.06
C VAL A 3 -20.36 -9.95 7.92
N SER A 4 -19.50 -10.61 8.71
CA SER A 4 -19.91 -11.63 9.68
C SER A 4 -20.71 -11.00 10.81
N THR A 5 -21.85 -11.60 11.17
CA THR A 5 -22.62 -11.12 12.33
C THR A 5 -21.87 -11.42 13.61
N MET A 6 -21.79 -10.43 14.51
CA MET A 6 -21.12 -10.53 15.79
C MET A 6 -22.12 -10.67 16.94
N GLN A 7 -21.72 -11.36 17.98
CA GLN A 7 -22.41 -11.36 19.27
C GLN A 7 -21.52 -10.74 20.33
N ALA A 8 -22.09 -9.87 21.13
CA ALA A 8 -21.45 -9.37 22.32
C ALA A 8 -21.50 -10.46 23.40
N VAL A 9 -20.40 -10.66 24.09
CA VAL A 9 -20.23 -11.67 25.12
C VAL A 9 -19.82 -10.98 26.41
N SER A 10 -20.59 -11.19 27.46
CA SER A 10 -20.27 -10.78 28.84
C SER A 10 -20.02 -12.01 29.69
N ILE A 11 -18.85 -12.10 30.29
CA ILE A 11 -18.40 -13.23 31.11
C ILE A 11 -18.16 -12.72 32.52
N ILE A 12 -18.95 -13.22 33.47
CA ILE A 12 -18.86 -12.89 34.88
C ILE A 12 -18.52 -14.15 35.66
N GLY A 13 -17.48 -14.10 36.49
CA GLY A 13 -17.05 -15.26 37.27
C GLY A 13 -16.28 -14.89 38.52
N LEU A 14 -15.90 -15.90 39.31
CA LEU A 14 -15.05 -15.71 40.47
C LEU A 14 -13.59 -15.54 40.06
N THR A 15 -12.88 -14.61 40.68
CA THR A 15 -11.47 -14.28 40.36
C THR A 15 -10.54 -15.48 40.38
N ARG A 16 -10.82 -16.52 41.19
CA ARG A 16 -10.03 -17.75 41.26
C ARG A 16 -10.04 -18.56 39.97
N ASP A 17 -11.09 -18.43 39.13
CA ASP A 17 -11.27 -19.24 37.92
C ASP A 17 -10.95 -18.48 36.64
N ILE A 18 -10.42 -17.25 36.78
CA ILE A 18 -10.15 -16.36 35.64
C ILE A 18 -9.13 -16.96 34.66
N ASP A 19 -8.12 -17.64 35.16
CA ASP A 19 -7.07 -18.23 34.31
C ASP A 19 -7.61 -19.35 33.43
N ASN A 20 -8.55 -20.14 33.98
CA ASN A 20 -9.26 -21.16 33.21
C ASN A 20 -10.13 -20.54 32.12
N VAL A 21 -10.77 -19.40 32.41
CA VAL A 21 -11.58 -18.69 31.42
C VAL A 21 -10.69 -18.11 30.32
N ILE A 22 -9.59 -17.47 30.67
CA ILE A 22 -8.66 -16.86 29.71
C ILE A 22 -8.02 -17.93 28.82
N SER A 23 -7.65 -19.10 29.39
CA SER A 23 -7.14 -20.25 28.61
C SER A 23 -8.18 -20.71 27.58
N VAL A 24 -9.43 -20.91 27.98
CA VAL A 24 -10.51 -21.31 27.05
C VAL A 24 -10.74 -20.24 25.97
N LEU A 25 -10.65 -18.96 26.30
CA LEU A 25 -10.77 -17.86 25.34
C LEU A 25 -9.60 -17.84 24.35
N GLY A 26 -8.36 -17.97 24.84
CA GLY A 26 -7.14 -18.03 24.03
C GLY A 26 -7.10 -19.23 23.08
N GLU A 27 -7.42 -20.44 23.60
CA GLU A 27 -7.51 -21.65 22.80
C GLU A 27 -8.62 -21.60 21.73
N SER A 28 -9.71 -20.87 22.01
CA SER A 28 -10.80 -20.74 21.03
C SER A 28 -10.37 -19.95 19.79
N GLY A 29 -9.46 -19.00 19.94
CA GLY A 29 -8.96 -18.13 18.87
C GLY A 29 -10.01 -17.26 18.18
N VAL A 30 -11.21 -17.11 18.79
CA VAL A 30 -12.35 -16.40 18.19
C VAL A 30 -12.87 -15.24 19.04
N PHE A 31 -12.28 -15.01 20.19
CA PHE A 31 -12.71 -13.97 21.12
C PHE A 31 -11.92 -12.68 20.87
N HIS A 32 -12.63 -11.59 20.59
CA HIS A 32 -12.06 -10.24 20.52
C HIS A 32 -12.38 -9.50 21.82
N PRO A 33 -11.40 -9.24 22.72
CA PRO A 33 -11.63 -8.57 23.97
C PRO A 33 -11.88 -7.09 23.77
N ASP A 34 -12.87 -6.55 24.49
CA ASP A 34 -13.20 -5.13 24.48
C ASP A 34 -13.16 -4.56 25.90
N ASP A 35 -13.21 -3.23 26.02
CA ASP A 35 -13.19 -2.57 27.32
C ASP A 35 -14.58 -2.64 27.97
N VAL A 36 -14.62 -3.00 29.25
CA VAL A 36 -15.87 -3.13 30.00
C VAL A 36 -16.62 -1.80 30.09
N SER A 37 -15.91 -0.67 30.09
CA SER A 37 -16.49 0.67 30.07
C SER A 37 -17.33 0.97 28.83
N SER A 38 -17.05 0.33 27.71
CA SER A 38 -17.87 0.45 26.49
C SER A 38 -19.21 -0.28 26.59
N PHE A 39 -19.34 -1.24 27.50
CA PHE A 39 -20.55 -2.03 27.71
C PHE A 39 -21.41 -1.57 28.87
N TYR A 40 -20.79 -0.99 29.89
CA TYR A 40 -21.48 -0.59 31.12
C TYR A 40 -21.14 0.87 31.49
N SER A 41 -22.15 1.71 31.65
CA SER A 41 -21.99 3.14 31.95
C SER A 41 -21.58 3.46 33.40
N ASN A 42 -21.77 2.53 34.34
CA ASN A 42 -21.46 2.75 35.76
C ASN A 42 -20.37 1.76 36.22
N THR A 43 -19.11 2.12 36.01
CA THR A 43 -17.94 1.31 36.37
C THR A 43 -17.10 1.90 37.49
N LYS A 44 -17.63 2.89 38.26
CA LYS A 44 -16.87 3.64 39.28
C LYS A 44 -16.30 2.77 40.40
N ASP A 45 -16.96 1.67 40.75
CA ASP A 45 -16.57 0.79 41.83
C ASP A 45 -15.72 -0.43 41.35
N PHE A 46 -15.38 -0.46 40.07
CA PHE A 46 -14.59 -1.52 39.47
C PHE A 46 -13.13 -1.10 39.36
N THR A 47 -12.23 -2.05 39.60
CA THR A 47 -10.78 -1.86 39.41
C THR A 47 -10.30 -2.77 38.28
N HIS A 48 -9.30 -2.33 37.52
CA HIS A 48 -8.66 -3.20 36.53
C HIS A 48 -7.97 -4.36 37.25
N LEU A 49 -8.17 -5.56 36.73
CA LEU A 49 -7.54 -6.77 37.30
C LEU A 49 -6.02 -6.71 37.15
N GLN A 50 -5.53 -6.14 36.10
CA GLN A 50 -4.12 -5.90 35.83
C GLN A 50 -3.96 -4.54 35.14
N SER A 51 -3.19 -3.64 35.75
CA SER A 51 -3.02 -2.28 35.24
C SER A 51 -2.06 -2.18 34.05
N LYS A 52 -1.08 -3.12 33.93
CA LYS A 52 -0.05 -3.11 32.90
C LYS A 52 0.31 -4.52 32.44
N ASN A 53 0.50 -4.69 31.12
CA ASN A 53 1.01 -5.95 30.57
C ASN A 53 2.54 -6.03 30.75
N ILE A 54 2.98 -6.84 31.69
CA ILE A 54 4.42 -7.02 32.03
C ILE A 54 5.17 -7.89 31.01
N TYR A 55 4.47 -8.68 30.17
CA TYR A 55 5.07 -9.59 29.20
C TYR A 55 5.30 -8.97 27.82
N ALA A 56 4.74 -7.79 27.56
CA ALA A 56 4.85 -7.12 26.26
C ALA A 56 6.28 -6.68 25.97
N GLU A 57 6.96 -6.11 26.94
CA GLU A 57 8.34 -5.61 26.79
C GLU A 57 9.35 -6.75 26.55
N PRO A 58 9.41 -7.83 27.38
CA PRO A 58 10.28 -8.97 27.13
C PRO A 58 10.00 -9.66 25.78
N LEU A 59 8.73 -9.74 25.37
CA LEU A 59 8.37 -10.32 24.08
C LEU A 59 8.88 -9.50 22.91
N ASN A 60 8.71 -8.18 22.97
CA ASN A 60 9.18 -7.27 21.91
C ASN A 60 10.71 -7.27 21.82
N THR A 61 11.39 -7.24 22.97
CA THR A 61 12.86 -7.34 23.04
C THR A 61 13.33 -8.65 22.40
N LEU A 62 12.76 -9.78 22.80
CA LEU A 62 13.13 -11.09 22.24
C LEU A 62 12.88 -11.15 20.72
N LYS A 63 11.74 -10.65 20.23
CA LYS A 63 11.45 -10.59 18.80
C LYS A 63 12.42 -9.68 18.04
N ALA A 64 12.74 -8.52 18.58
CA ALA A 64 13.71 -7.60 17.98
C ALA A 64 15.10 -8.28 17.86
N THR A 65 15.56 -8.90 18.93
CA THR A 65 16.83 -9.64 18.94
C THR A 65 16.85 -10.80 17.94
N LEU A 66 15.79 -11.59 17.91
CA LEU A 66 15.67 -12.72 16.97
C LEU A 66 15.63 -12.26 15.52
N SER A 67 15.09 -11.07 15.23
CA SER A 67 15.10 -10.50 13.87
C SER A 67 16.52 -10.22 13.36
N LEU A 68 17.48 -9.93 14.24
CA LEU A 68 18.90 -9.74 13.89
C LEU A 68 19.54 -11.01 13.33
N THR A 69 19.02 -12.19 13.67
CA THR A 69 19.55 -13.47 13.18
C THR A 69 19.15 -13.79 11.74
N LYS A 70 18.21 -13.03 11.15
CA LYS A 70 17.64 -13.27 9.80
C LYS A 70 16.96 -14.64 9.66
N ARG A 71 16.64 -15.34 10.77
CA ARG A 71 15.96 -16.65 10.81
C ARG A 71 14.49 -16.53 11.24
N LYS A 72 13.67 -17.50 10.85
CA LYS A 72 12.28 -17.64 11.30
C LYS A 72 12.19 -18.73 12.37
N PHE A 73 11.48 -18.42 13.45
CA PHE A 73 11.25 -19.33 14.57
C PHE A 73 9.77 -19.73 14.56
N ASN A 74 9.52 -21.03 14.68
CA ASN A 74 8.18 -21.55 14.74
C ASN A 74 7.74 -21.65 16.21
N LEU A 75 6.46 -21.38 16.46
CA LEU A 75 5.88 -21.55 17.78
C LEU A 75 5.64 -23.04 18.03
N VAL A 76 5.94 -23.49 19.25
CA VAL A 76 5.77 -24.88 19.69
C VAL A 76 4.75 -24.95 20.81
N ASP A 77 4.12 -26.12 20.99
CA ASP A 77 3.25 -26.34 22.12
C ASP A 77 4.04 -26.30 23.46
N VAL A 78 3.53 -25.49 24.38
CA VAL A 78 4.18 -25.19 25.66
C VAL A 78 3.24 -25.44 26.86
N SER A 79 2.24 -26.30 26.70
CA SER A 79 1.26 -26.63 27.75
C SER A 79 1.90 -27.08 29.07
N ASP A 80 3.02 -27.82 28.99
CA ASP A 80 3.75 -28.32 30.16
C ASP A 80 4.89 -27.41 30.64
N PHE A 81 5.13 -26.25 29.96
CA PHE A 81 6.23 -25.35 30.26
C PHE A 81 5.74 -24.08 30.97
N ASN A 82 5.97 -23.99 32.29
CA ASN A 82 5.49 -22.88 33.12
C ASN A 82 6.65 -22.15 33.84
N PRO A 83 7.48 -21.37 33.11
CA PRO A 83 8.55 -20.60 33.72
C PRO A 83 7.99 -19.42 34.54
N THR A 84 8.69 -19.05 35.60
CA THR A 84 8.41 -17.84 36.35
C THR A 84 8.78 -16.59 35.54
N PHE A 85 8.15 -15.44 35.82
CA PHE A 85 8.48 -14.17 35.13
C PHE A 85 9.97 -13.85 35.21
N LYS A 86 10.59 -14.09 36.37
CA LYS A 86 12.02 -13.86 36.60
C LYS A 86 12.91 -14.75 35.73
N GLU A 87 12.53 -15.98 35.50
CA GLU A 87 13.24 -16.90 34.58
C GLU A 87 13.12 -16.45 33.13
N ILE A 88 11.93 -15.97 32.74
CA ILE A 88 11.70 -15.41 31.40
C ILE A 88 12.60 -14.19 31.18
N GLU A 89 12.61 -13.25 32.12
CA GLU A 89 13.41 -12.02 32.07
C GLU A 89 14.91 -12.34 31.99
N LEU A 90 15.41 -13.23 32.85
CA LEU A 90 16.80 -13.65 32.83
C LEU A 90 17.18 -14.30 31.50
N PHE A 91 16.36 -15.20 31.00
CA PHE A 91 16.60 -15.84 29.71
C PHE A 91 16.57 -14.85 28.54
N THR A 92 15.58 -13.97 28.50
CA THR A 92 15.48 -12.94 27.46
C THR A 92 16.67 -12.02 27.47
N ASN A 93 17.09 -11.53 28.65
CA ASN A 93 18.25 -10.65 28.77
C ASN A 93 19.56 -11.35 28.38
N GLN A 94 19.72 -12.63 28.74
CA GLN A 94 20.89 -13.42 28.35
C GLN A 94 20.95 -13.59 26.83
N ILE A 95 19.86 -14.04 26.20
CA ILE A 95 19.80 -14.23 24.74
C ILE A 95 20.00 -12.91 24.00
N ASN A 96 19.40 -11.83 24.52
CA ASN A 96 19.58 -10.49 23.95
C ASN A 96 21.04 -10.08 23.93
N SER A 97 21.69 -10.12 25.10
CA SER A 97 23.11 -9.75 25.22
C SER A 97 24.03 -10.60 24.33
N ASP A 98 23.82 -11.91 24.31
CA ASP A 98 24.68 -12.82 23.55
C ASP A 98 24.49 -12.66 22.03
N ILE A 99 23.25 -12.49 21.56
CA ILE A 99 22.95 -12.30 20.13
C ILE A 99 23.37 -10.88 19.67
N GLU A 100 23.17 -9.85 20.49
CA GLU A 100 23.59 -8.47 20.15
C GLU A 100 25.10 -8.42 19.90
N VAL A 101 25.91 -9.01 20.78
CA VAL A 101 27.38 -9.05 20.59
C VAL A 101 27.76 -9.75 19.29
N LEU A 102 27.13 -10.90 18.98
CA LEU A 102 27.40 -11.64 17.75
C LEU A 102 26.89 -10.92 16.49
N ALA A 103 25.75 -10.24 16.60
CA ALA A 103 25.17 -9.48 15.51
C ALA A 103 25.98 -8.20 15.22
N ASP A 104 26.46 -7.52 16.26
CA ASP A 104 27.33 -6.33 16.14
C ASP A 104 28.65 -6.68 15.45
N ASP A 105 29.29 -7.79 15.84
CA ASP A 105 30.48 -8.31 15.16
C ASP A 105 30.22 -8.52 13.66
N ARG A 106 29.09 -9.12 13.33
CA ARG A 106 28.70 -9.36 11.93
C ARG A 106 28.44 -8.05 11.19
N LEU A 107 27.66 -7.14 11.79
CA LEU A 107 27.34 -5.83 11.19
C LEU A 107 28.60 -5.01 10.94
N PHE A 108 29.53 -5.02 11.86
CA PHE A 108 30.81 -4.34 11.70
C PHE A 108 31.62 -4.86 10.50
N VAL A 109 31.68 -6.19 10.33
CA VAL A 109 32.35 -6.79 9.16
C VAL A 109 31.58 -6.50 7.87
N GLU A 110 30.24 -6.51 7.90
CA GLU A 110 29.37 -6.20 6.76
C GLU A 110 29.57 -4.74 6.30
N GLU A 111 29.70 -3.80 7.24
CA GLU A 111 29.99 -2.38 6.98
C GLU A 111 31.39 -2.20 6.37
N GLN A 112 32.41 -2.85 6.94
CA GLN A 112 33.76 -2.82 6.37
C GLN A 112 33.79 -3.38 4.95
N LEU A 113 33.08 -4.45 4.68
CA LEU A 113 32.99 -5.05 3.35
C LEU A 113 32.30 -4.10 2.35
N MET A 114 31.22 -3.45 2.78
CA MET A 114 30.51 -2.47 1.95
C MET A 114 31.43 -1.30 1.61
N GLN A 115 32.10 -0.74 2.60
CA GLN A 115 33.03 0.37 2.42
C GLN A 115 34.23 -0.02 1.54
N ALA A 116 34.77 -1.25 1.70
CA ALA A 116 35.83 -1.73 0.84
C ALA A 116 35.38 -1.91 -0.62
N LYS A 117 34.14 -2.34 -0.85
CA LYS A 117 33.55 -2.45 -2.21
C LYS A 117 33.30 -1.08 -2.83
N GLU A 118 32.81 -0.11 -2.08
CA GLU A 118 32.66 1.28 -2.54
C GLU A 118 33.99 1.88 -2.91
N ASN A 119 35.00 1.78 -2.02
CA ASN A 119 36.37 2.25 -2.27
C ASN A 119 36.99 1.57 -3.50
N LEU A 120 36.69 0.29 -3.75
CA LEU A 120 37.17 -0.41 -4.95
C LEU A 120 36.62 0.25 -6.22
N VAL A 121 35.32 0.53 -6.26
CA VAL A 121 34.67 1.16 -7.42
C VAL A 121 35.25 2.56 -7.63
N GLU A 122 35.37 3.37 -6.59
CA GLU A 122 35.93 4.72 -6.68
C GLU A 122 37.38 4.70 -7.12
N THR A 123 38.22 3.86 -6.51
CA THR A 123 39.64 3.76 -6.84
C THR A 123 39.88 3.31 -8.29
N THR A 124 39.03 2.45 -8.81
CA THR A 124 39.10 1.96 -10.20
C THR A 124 39.04 3.12 -11.21
N HIS A 125 38.29 4.17 -10.91
CA HIS A 125 38.19 5.34 -11.78
C HIS A 125 39.46 6.20 -11.81
N PHE A 126 40.34 6.09 -10.83
CA PHE A 126 41.57 6.90 -10.71
C PHE A 126 42.86 6.12 -10.93
N VAL A 127 42.81 4.89 -11.48
CA VAL A 127 43.98 4.02 -11.72
C VAL A 127 45.03 4.65 -12.66
N GLY A 128 44.62 5.60 -13.50
CA GLY A 128 45.50 6.35 -14.38
C GLY A 128 46.48 7.31 -13.67
N LEU A 129 46.19 7.65 -12.39
CA LEU A 129 47.07 8.50 -11.57
C LEU A 129 48.26 7.70 -11.04
N GLY A 130 49.45 8.09 -11.46
CA GLY A 130 50.73 7.51 -10.97
C GLY A 130 51.25 8.09 -9.63
N VAL A 131 50.41 8.89 -8.94
CA VAL A 131 50.81 9.63 -7.71
C VAL A 131 49.87 9.24 -6.56
N GLU A 132 50.38 9.29 -5.32
CA GLU A 132 49.57 9.06 -4.12
C GLU A 132 48.53 10.16 -3.93
N ILE A 133 47.27 9.77 -3.79
CA ILE A 133 46.12 10.72 -3.70
C ILE A 133 46.24 11.60 -2.46
N GLU A 134 46.69 11.03 -1.33
CA GLU A 134 46.91 11.80 -0.09
C GLU A 134 47.89 12.95 -0.26
N LYS A 135 49.00 12.72 -1.00
CA LYS A 135 49.95 13.80 -1.30
C LYS A 135 49.32 14.94 -2.11
N LEU A 136 48.37 14.61 -3.00
CA LEU A 136 47.65 15.62 -3.77
C LEU A 136 46.62 16.39 -2.92
N LEU A 137 46.02 15.74 -1.93
CA LEU A 137 45.06 16.38 -1.02
C LEU A 137 45.73 17.25 0.04
N THR A 138 46.99 16.97 0.39
CA THR A 138 47.77 17.68 1.43
C THR A 138 48.64 18.83 0.87
N LEU A 139 48.52 19.16 -0.40
CA LEU A 139 49.27 20.28 -1.00
C LEU A 139 48.85 21.62 -0.37
N LYS A 140 49.86 22.41 0.06
CA LYS A 140 49.66 23.67 0.81
C LYS A 140 49.16 24.83 -0.05
N TYR A 141 49.46 24.84 -1.34
CA TYR A 141 49.17 25.98 -2.25
C TYR A 141 48.22 25.63 -3.38
N ILE A 142 47.89 24.37 -3.56
CA ILE A 142 47.07 23.86 -4.63
C ILE A 142 45.97 22.98 -4.03
N SER A 143 44.75 23.24 -4.38
CA SER A 143 43.59 22.39 -4.05
C SER A 143 43.34 21.42 -5.20
N SER A 144 43.24 20.15 -4.92
CA SER A 144 42.86 19.10 -5.89
C SER A 144 41.39 18.70 -5.73
N ARG A 145 40.70 18.52 -6.83
CA ARG A 145 39.29 18.08 -6.86
C ARG A 145 39.17 16.85 -7.75
N PHE A 146 38.75 15.76 -7.14
CA PHE A 146 38.48 14.49 -7.82
C PHE A 146 37.02 14.39 -8.20
N GLY A 147 36.74 13.83 -9.37
CA GLY A 147 35.35 13.67 -9.79
C GLY A 147 35.21 13.24 -11.25
N ARG A 148 34.00 13.42 -11.76
CA ARG A 148 33.66 13.06 -13.14
C ARG A 148 33.11 14.28 -13.91
N LEU A 149 33.43 14.32 -15.20
CA LEU A 149 33.00 15.35 -16.13
C LEU A 149 32.28 14.72 -17.32
N PRO A 150 31.08 15.17 -17.72
CA PRO A 150 30.42 14.68 -18.94
C PRO A 150 31.30 14.88 -20.19
N LYS A 151 31.30 13.92 -21.12
CA LYS A 151 32.10 13.99 -22.34
C LYS A 151 31.80 15.23 -23.19
N GLU A 152 30.52 15.60 -23.27
CA GLU A 152 30.10 16.83 -23.97
C GLU A 152 30.64 18.12 -23.33
N SER A 153 30.80 18.13 -22.01
CA SER A 153 31.36 19.26 -21.27
C SER A 153 32.89 19.31 -21.35
N PHE A 154 33.54 18.16 -21.50
CA PHE A 154 34.99 18.08 -21.71
C PHE A 154 35.42 18.78 -23.02
N GLU A 155 34.65 18.66 -24.10
CA GLU A 155 34.91 19.38 -25.34
C GLU A 155 34.84 20.89 -25.16
N LYS A 156 33.96 21.39 -24.27
CA LYS A 156 33.81 22.81 -23.94
C LYS A 156 35.00 23.39 -23.15
N LEU A 157 35.82 22.56 -22.49
CA LEU A 157 37.06 22.98 -21.85
C LEU A 157 38.02 23.65 -22.85
N SER A 158 37.95 23.33 -24.12
CA SER A 158 38.73 23.97 -25.17
C SER A 158 38.51 25.48 -25.26
N ALA A 159 37.35 25.98 -24.82
CA ALA A 159 37.03 27.43 -24.77
C ALA A 159 37.80 28.16 -23.66
N TYR A 160 38.34 27.44 -22.68
CA TYR A 160 39.09 28.00 -21.56
C TYR A 160 40.60 27.82 -21.67
N LYS A 161 41.15 27.50 -22.87
CA LYS A 161 42.60 27.27 -23.10
C LYS A 161 43.51 28.46 -22.73
N ASP A 162 42.99 29.68 -22.73
CA ASP A 162 43.70 30.85 -22.32
C ASP A 162 43.86 31.02 -20.81
N ASN A 163 43.15 30.22 -20.00
CA ASN A 163 43.28 30.19 -18.57
C ASN A 163 44.18 29.03 -18.14
N PRO A 164 45.44 29.29 -17.70
CA PRO A 164 46.40 28.25 -17.37
C PRO A 164 46.03 27.43 -16.12
N TYR A 165 44.95 27.77 -15.41
CA TYR A 165 44.50 27.13 -14.20
C TYR A 165 43.28 26.19 -14.45
N VAL A 166 42.74 26.19 -15.67
CA VAL A 166 41.59 25.36 -16.05
C VAL A 166 42.11 24.17 -16.86
N ASP A 167 42.62 23.18 -16.16
CA ASP A 167 43.08 21.92 -16.77
C ASP A 167 42.45 20.73 -16.04
N PHE A 168 42.05 19.71 -16.80
CA PHE A 168 41.45 18.49 -16.29
C PHE A 168 42.24 17.27 -16.73
N ILE A 169 42.87 16.62 -15.78
CA ILE A 169 43.66 15.40 -16.05
C ILE A 169 42.72 14.20 -16.03
N VAL A 170 42.48 13.62 -17.20
CA VAL A 170 41.67 12.41 -17.38
C VAL A 170 42.45 11.20 -16.86
N CYS A 171 41.86 10.46 -15.92
CA CYS A 171 42.41 9.24 -15.35
C CYS A 171 41.85 7.98 -16.02
N THR A 172 40.53 7.95 -16.20
CA THR A 172 39.78 6.89 -16.91
C THR A 172 38.56 7.47 -17.62
N GLU A 173 38.00 6.71 -18.57
CA GLU A 173 36.78 7.09 -19.25
C GLU A 173 35.69 6.02 -19.08
N ASP A 174 34.45 6.47 -18.99
CA ASP A 174 33.24 5.67 -19.00
C ASP A 174 32.42 5.99 -20.25
N LYS A 175 31.30 5.34 -20.49
CA LYS A 175 30.41 5.55 -21.64
C LYS A 175 30.01 7.03 -21.83
N SER A 176 29.75 7.76 -20.74
CA SER A 176 29.20 9.11 -20.72
C SER A 176 30.09 10.15 -20.05
N HIS A 177 31.09 9.76 -19.23
CA HIS A 177 31.91 10.68 -18.44
C HIS A 177 33.39 10.38 -18.54
N TYR A 178 34.20 11.41 -18.34
CA TYR A 178 35.61 11.30 -18.03
C TYR A 178 35.80 11.43 -16.51
N TRP A 179 36.54 10.51 -15.91
CA TRP A 179 36.95 10.55 -14.51
C TRP A 179 38.36 11.12 -14.41
N GLY A 180 38.55 12.05 -13.49
CA GLY A 180 39.85 12.69 -13.37
C GLY A 180 39.93 13.67 -12.21
N VAL A 181 40.96 14.50 -12.28
CA VAL A 181 41.26 15.49 -11.27
C VAL A 181 41.57 16.82 -11.93
N TYR A 182 41.14 17.91 -11.32
CA TYR A 182 41.61 19.24 -11.64
C TYR A 182 42.31 19.86 -10.43
N PHE A 183 43.19 20.82 -10.73
CA PHE A 183 43.99 21.51 -9.74
C PHE A 183 43.69 23.00 -9.78
N ALA A 184 43.52 23.60 -8.60
CA ALA A 184 43.26 25.03 -8.47
C ALA A 184 44.21 25.63 -7.43
N PRO A 185 44.87 26.79 -7.70
CA PRO A 185 45.53 27.54 -6.66
C PRO A 185 44.54 27.94 -5.57
N ILE A 186 44.96 27.92 -4.30
CA ILE A 186 44.06 28.19 -3.16
C ILE A 186 43.36 29.54 -3.33
N ASP A 187 44.05 30.56 -3.83
CA ASP A 187 43.53 31.93 -4.02
C ASP A 187 42.44 32.00 -5.10
N LYS A 188 42.37 31.01 -6.01
CA LYS A 188 41.43 30.98 -7.14
C LYS A 188 40.48 29.78 -7.13
N THR A 189 40.46 29.05 -6.04
CA THR A 189 39.66 27.81 -5.95
C THR A 189 38.18 28.05 -6.23
N GLU A 190 37.60 29.12 -5.67
CA GLU A 190 36.18 29.45 -5.88
C GLU A 190 35.85 29.78 -7.32
N GLU A 191 36.74 30.47 -8.05
CA GLU A 191 36.54 30.83 -9.45
C GLU A 191 36.59 29.57 -10.33
N ILE A 192 37.57 28.68 -10.08
CA ILE A 192 37.74 27.46 -10.85
C ILE A 192 36.64 26.46 -10.53
N ASP A 193 36.26 26.32 -9.27
CA ASP A 193 35.14 25.45 -8.85
C ASP A 193 33.81 25.90 -9.50
N ARG A 194 33.56 27.22 -9.70
CA ARG A 194 32.39 27.72 -10.45
C ARG A 194 32.44 27.34 -11.92
N ILE A 195 33.63 27.40 -12.56
CA ILE A 195 33.77 27.00 -13.98
C ILE A 195 33.46 25.51 -14.13
N PHE A 196 34.04 24.65 -13.29
CA PHE A 196 33.79 23.22 -13.36
C PHE A 196 32.35 22.84 -12.98
N SER A 197 31.74 23.55 -12.03
CA SER A 197 30.30 23.40 -11.73
C SER A 197 29.41 23.78 -12.90
N GLY A 198 29.76 24.86 -13.65
CA GLY A 198 29.08 25.23 -14.89
C GLY A 198 29.24 24.20 -16.02
N LEU A 199 30.26 23.38 -15.95
CA LEU A 199 30.51 22.26 -16.85
C LEU A 199 29.91 20.93 -16.35
N TYR A 200 29.08 20.97 -15.31
CA TYR A 200 28.45 19.80 -14.69
C TYR A 200 29.45 18.79 -14.11
N PHE A 201 30.57 19.29 -13.56
CA PHE A 201 31.53 18.44 -12.84
C PHE A 201 30.91 17.95 -11.53
N GLU A 202 30.88 16.65 -11.33
CA GLU A 202 30.44 16.03 -10.10
C GLU A 202 31.66 15.61 -9.26
N LYS A 203 31.79 16.23 -8.09
CA LYS A 203 32.88 15.98 -7.16
C LYS A 203 32.70 14.63 -6.45
N CYS A 204 33.77 13.84 -6.36
CA CYS A 204 33.87 12.64 -5.56
C CYS A 204 34.83 12.85 -4.39
N ASP A 205 34.41 12.49 -3.20
CA ASP A 205 35.26 12.54 -2.02
C ASP A 205 36.08 11.25 -1.92
N VAL A 206 37.28 11.27 -2.46
CA VAL A 206 38.22 10.14 -2.37
C VAL A 206 38.98 10.23 -1.05
N LEU A 207 38.57 9.41 -0.07
CA LEU A 207 39.16 9.43 1.29
C LEU A 207 40.15 8.28 1.50
N GLY A 208 41.28 8.58 2.14
CA GLY A 208 42.12 7.58 2.80
C GLY A 208 43.05 6.75 1.91
N VAL A 209 43.39 7.21 0.71
CA VAL A 209 44.30 6.49 -0.19
C VAL A 209 45.75 6.95 0.01
N ASN A 210 46.46 6.28 0.92
CA ASN A 210 47.88 6.56 1.27
C ASN A 210 48.87 5.98 0.25
N ASP A 211 48.38 5.25 -0.75
CA ASP A 211 49.19 4.60 -1.77
C ASP A 211 48.79 5.12 -3.18
N THR A 212 49.55 4.73 -4.20
CA THR A 212 49.11 4.95 -5.57
C THR A 212 47.83 4.15 -5.83
N PRO A 213 46.86 4.67 -6.63
CA PRO A 213 45.59 3.98 -6.88
C PRO A 213 45.75 2.53 -7.33
N ARG A 214 46.78 2.21 -8.11
CA ARG A 214 47.08 0.83 -8.54
C ARG A 214 47.43 -0.11 -7.39
N ILE A 215 48.24 0.37 -6.42
CA ILE A 215 48.64 -0.42 -5.25
C ILE A 215 47.42 -0.60 -4.33
N HIS A 216 46.68 0.48 -4.13
CA HIS A 216 45.47 0.46 -3.30
C HIS A 216 44.41 -0.50 -3.86
N LEU A 217 44.17 -0.49 -5.17
CA LEU A 217 43.25 -1.41 -5.85
C LEU A 217 43.64 -2.87 -5.58
N LYS A 218 44.94 -3.24 -5.73
CA LYS A 218 45.39 -4.60 -5.45
C LYS A 218 45.20 -4.99 -3.98
N LYS A 219 45.38 -4.02 -3.05
CA LYS A 219 45.13 -4.26 -1.63
C LYS A 219 43.64 -4.51 -1.37
N LEU A 220 42.75 -3.72 -1.99
CA LEU A 220 41.31 -3.90 -1.88
C LEU A 220 40.83 -5.22 -2.51
N GLU A 221 41.37 -5.58 -3.67
CA GLU A 221 41.08 -6.88 -4.33
C GLU A 221 41.49 -8.09 -3.46
N SER A 222 42.53 -7.95 -2.64
CA SER A 222 42.91 -9.01 -1.69
C SER A 222 42.15 -8.94 -0.38
N LEU A 223 41.71 -7.74 0.05
CA LEU A 223 40.98 -7.52 1.31
C LEU A 223 39.53 -8.00 1.23
N ILE A 224 38.85 -7.75 0.10
CA ILE A 224 37.44 -8.08 -0.08
C ILE A 224 37.16 -9.59 0.14
N PRO A 225 37.89 -10.54 -0.49
CA PRO A 225 37.69 -11.97 -0.24
C PRO A 225 37.91 -12.35 1.23
N HIS A 226 38.88 -11.73 1.90
CA HIS A 226 39.14 -11.97 3.31
C HIS A 226 37.99 -11.45 4.21
N LEU A 227 37.41 -10.29 3.89
CA LEU A 227 36.24 -9.76 4.59
C LEU A 227 34.99 -10.60 4.31
N GLU A 228 34.83 -11.12 3.10
CA GLU A 228 33.74 -12.04 2.76
C GLU A 228 33.83 -13.37 3.53
N GLU A 229 35.06 -13.89 3.72
CA GLU A 229 35.28 -15.07 4.55
C GLU A 229 34.98 -14.77 6.02
N LYS A 230 35.45 -13.65 6.56
CA LYS A 230 35.15 -13.21 7.93
C LYS A 230 33.64 -13.01 8.15
N LEU A 231 32.93 -12.45 7.15
CA LEU A 231 31.49 -12.28 7.23
C LEU A 231 30.78 -13.64 7.30
N LYS A 232 31.23 -14.62 6.52
CA LYS A 232 30.70 -16.00 6.58
C LYS A 232 30.97 -16.64 7.93
N GLU A 233 32.16 -16.45 8.50
CA GLU A 233 32.50 -16.95 9.85
C GLU A 233 31.66 -16.26 10.94
N ALA A 234 31.47 -14.94 10.86
CA ALA A 234 30.63 -14.22 11.80
C ALA A 234 29.15 -14.68 11.71
N GLN A 235 28.62 -14.86 10.50
CA GLN A 235 27.29 -15.41 10.30
C GLN A 235 27.19 -16.82 10.85
N LYS A 236 28.17 -17.67 10.61
CA LYS A 236 28.21 -19.04 11.14
C LYS A 236 28.20 -19.07 12.67
N ARG A 237 28.93 -18.15 13.34
CA ARG A 237 28.88 -18.03 14.81
C ARG A 237 27.48 -17.71 15.33
N VAL A 238 26.75 -16.79 14.65
CA VAL A 238 25.35 -16.49 14.97
C VAL A 238 24.51 -17.75 14.79
N ASP A 239 24.67 -18.46 13.66
CA ASP A 239 23.91 -19.64 13.34
C ASP A 239 24.17 -20.78 14.33
N ASP A 240 25.42 -21.08 14.66
CA ASP A 240 25.81 -22.12 15.63
C ASP A 240 25.26 -21.80 17.04
N TYR A 241 25.23 -20.51 17.43
CA TYR A 241 24.63 -20.11 18.71
C TYR A 241 23.11 -20.33 18.70
N VAL A 242 22.44 -19.91 17.63
CA VAL A 242 20.99 -20.09 17.49
C VAL A 242 20.63 -21.58 17.46
N ASP A 243 21.34 -22.41 16.69
CA ASP A 243 21.11 -23.85 16.62
C ASP A 243 21.23 -24.53 18.00
N LYS A 244 22.21 -24.11 18.80
CA LYS A 244 22.41 -24.61 20.17
C LYS A 244 21.22 -24.31 21.09
N TYR A 245 20.60 -23.15 20.94
CA TYR A 245 19.53 -22.70 21.83
C TYR A 245 18.13 -22.72 21.19
N GLU A 246 17.99 -23.14 19.93
CA GLU A 246 16.75 -23.07 19.13
C GLU A 246 15.52 -23.62 19.88
N VAL A 247 15.63 -24.82 20.42
CA VAL A 247 14.50 -25.47 21.14
C VAL A 247 14.09 -24.64 22.37
N ARG A 248 15.05 -24.08 23.08
CA ARG A 248 14.76 -23.23 24.25
C ARG A 248 14.15 -21.89 23.81
N ILE A 249 14.72 -21.27 22.80
CA ILE A 249 14.22 -20.01 22.22
C ILE A 249 12.76 -20.19 21.78
N CYS A 250 12.46 -21.23 21.00
CA CYS A 250 11.09 -21.52 20.56
C CYS A 250 10.13 -21.73 21.73
N LYS A 251 10.54 -22.44 22.80
CA LYS A 251 9.70 -22.64 23.99
C LYS A 251 9.43 -21.35 24.75
N TYR A 252 10.46 -20.54 25.01
CA TYR A 252 10.28 -19.26 25.70
C TYR A 252 9.50 -18.25 24.87
N LEU A 253 9.75 -18.20 23.56
CA LEU A 253 9.00 -17.35 22.64
C LEU A 253 7.51 -17.72 22.63
N SER A 254 7.20 -19.01 22.48
CA SER A 254 5.81 -19.50 22.50
C SER A 254 5.12 -19.21 23.82
N LYS A 255 5.81 -19.41 24.95
CA LYS A 255 5.25 -19.11 26.27
C LYS A 255 5.06 -17.63 26.52
N LEU A 256 5.98 -16.79 26.06
CA LEU A 256 5.83 -15.34 26.13
C LEU A 256 4.65 -14.84 25.27
N GLU A 257 4.47 -15.40 24.08
CA GLU A 257 3.30 -15.11 23.23
C GLU A 257 2.00 -15.46 23.94
N GLU A 258 1.93 -16.65 24.56
CA GLU A 258 0.77 -17.11 25.34
C GLU A 258 0.49 -16.18 26.53
N LEU A 259 1.50 -15.89 27.35
CA LEU A 259 1.36 -15.05 28.53
C LEU A 259 1.02 -13.59 28.18
N ASN A 260 1.61 -13.05 27.10
CA ASN A 260 1.28 -11.73 26.58
C ASN A 260 -0.18 -11.66 26.10
N LEU A 261 -0.67 -12.72 25.47
CA LEU A 261 -2.05 -12.87 25.04
C LEU A 261 -3.00 -12.86 26.26
N TYR A 262 -2.68 -13.64 27.30
CA TYR A 262 -3.46 -13.69 28.53
C TYR A 262 -3.44 -12.35 29.26
N ALA A 263 -2.29 -11.68 29.31
CA ALA A 263 -2.18 -10.35 29.90
C ALA A 263 -3.01 -9.30 29.16
N LYS A 264 -3.09 -9.36 27.82
CA LYS A 264 -3.96 -8.48 27.02
C LYS A 264 -5.44 -8.61 27.41
N ILE A 265 -5.90 -9.83 27.69
CA ILE A 265 -7.29 -10.04 28.16
C ILE A 265 -7.44 -9.52 29.60
N ARG A 266 -6.47 -9.78 30.48
CA ARG A 266 -6.52 -9.35 31.88
C ARG A 266 -6.50 -7.83 32.05
N THR A 267 -5.77 -7.09 31.19
CA THR A 267 -5.75 -5.63 31.25
C THR A 267 -7.09 -4.99 30.87
N LYS A 268 -7.91 -5.68 30.07
CA LYS A 268 -9.26 -5.25 29.72
C LYS A 268 -10.35 -5.77 30.70
N ALA A 269 -10.01 -6.73 31.55
CA ALA A 269 -10.91 -7.27 32.55
C ALA A 269 -11.02 -6.34 33.76
N LEU A 270 -12.23 -6.15 34.25
CA LEU A 270 -12.49 -5.44 35.49
C LEU A 270 -12.80 -6.42 36.65
N GLN A 271 -12.43 -6.01 37.87
CA GLN A 271 -12.70 -6.74 39.09
C GLN A 271 -13.60 -5.93 40.00
N TYR A 272 -14.61 -6.60 40.57
CA TYR A 272 -15.43 -6.10 41.65
C TYR A 272 -15.45 -7.11 42.79
N SER A 273 -14.84 -6.78 43.93
CA SER A 273 -14.68 -7.68 45.07
C SER A 273 -13.99 -9.01 44.68
N LYS A 274 -14.68 -10.14 44.77
CA LYS A 274 -14.16 -11.48 44.39
C LYS A 274 -14.61 -11.95 43.00
N SER A 275 -15.24 -11.08 42.24
CA SER A 275 -15.76 -11.39 40.90
C SER A 275 -15.02 -10.61 39.83
N PHE A 276 -14.87 -11.19 38.64
CA PHE A 276 -14.36 -10.49 37.47
C PHE A 276 -15.42 -10.38 36.37
N ILE A 277 -15.25 -9.38 35.52
CA ILE A 277 -16.04 -9.18 34.31
C ILE A 277 -15.09 -9.06 33.12
N ILE A 278 -15.32 -9.88 32.10
CA ILE A 278 -14.66 -9.80 30.79
C ILE A 278 -15.76 -9.60 29.76
N VAL A 279 -15.57 -8.63 28.88
CA VAL A 279 -16.47 -8.40 27.76
C VAL A 279 -15.73 -8.48 26.44
N GLY A 280 -16.44 -8.78 25.39
CA GLY A 280 -15.85 -8.83 24.04
C GLY A 280 -16.83 -9.30 23.00
N TRP A 281 -16.31 -9.60 21.82
CA TRP A 281 -17.08 -9.93 20.63
C TRP A 281 -16.67 -11.28 20.06
N VAL A 282 -17.66 -12.02 19.56
CA VAL A 282 -17.44 -13.33 18.92
C VAL A 282 -18.34 -13.43 17.69
N PRO A 283 -17.85 -13.98 16.56
CA PRO A 283 -18.71 -14.28 15.42
C PRO A 283 -19.86 -15.22 15.82
N THR A 284 -21.05 -14.95 15.33
CA THR A 284 -22.27 -15.74 15.68
C THR A 284 -22.11 -17.24 15.40
N GLU A 285 -21.33 -17.58 14.37
CA GLU A 285 -21.03 -18.99 14.02
C GLU A 285 -20.26 -19.69 15.13
N ASP A 286 -19.32 -18.99 15.79
CA ASP A 286 -18.41 -19.53 16.81
C ASP A 286 -18.95 -19.37 18.24
N ALA A 287 -20.03 -18.62 18.42
CA ALA A 287 -20.60 -18.33 19.74
C ALA A 287 -21.12 -19.58 20.46
N LYS A 288 -21.77 -20.51 19.73
CA LYS A 288 -22.31 -21.75 20.31
C LYS A 288 -21.24 -22.70 20.83
N PRO A 289 -20.14 -23.01 20.09
CA PRO A 289 -19.02 -23.79 20.59
C PRO A 289 -18.36 -23.16 21.83
N LEU A 290 -18.10 -21.87 21.80
CA LEU A 290 -17.49 -21.14 22.91
C LEU A 290 -18.37 -21.19 24.17
N ARG A 291 -19.67 -20.94 24.03
CA ARG A 291 -20.65 -21.03 25.14
C ARG A 291 -20.63 -22.39 25.80
N ARG A 292 -20.51 -23.50 25.03
CA ARG A 292 -20.44 -24.88 25.57
C ARG A 292 -19.16 -25.11 26.35
N ARG A 293 -18.01 -24.54 25.92
CA ARG A 293 -16.74 -24.67 26.65
C ARG A 293 -16.76 -23.87 27.95
N LEU A 294 -17.22 -22.62 27.93
CA LEU A 294 -17.28 -21.77 29.11
C LEU A 294 -18.27 -22.27 30.16
N LYS A 295 -19.42 -22.86 29.78
CA LYS A 295 -20.39 -23.45 30.72
C LYS A 295 -19.85 -24.66 31.50
N LYS A 296 -18.72 -25.24 31.10
CA LYS A 296 -18.09 -26.32 31.90
C LYS A 296 -17.45 -25.80 33.19
N ILE A 297 -17.19 -24.47 33.26
CA ILE A 297 -16.63 -23.83 34.46
C ILE A 297 -17.81 -23.42 35.35
N ALA A 298 -18.01 -24.10 36.46
CA ALA A 298 -19.23 -23.96 37.30
C ALA A 298 -19.45 -22.59 37.91
N SER A 299 -18.39 -21.80 38.11
CA SER A 299 -18.43 -20.46 38.74
C SER A 299 -18.67 -19.31 37.74
N VAL A 300 -18.83 -19.61 36.44
CA VAL A 300 -18.87 -18.61 35.37
C VAL A 300 -20.26 -18.52 34.77
N ASN A 301 -20.80 -17.30 34.75
CA ASN A 301 -22.01 -16.95 34.02
C ASN A 301 -21.63 -16.26 32.71
N VAL A 302 -22.23 -16.69 31.60
CA VAL A 302 -21.92 -16.15 30.27
C VAL A 302 -23.22 -15.71 29.62
N ASP A 303 -23.30 -14.44 29.31
CA ASP A 303 -24.39 -13.82 28.56
C ASP A 303 -23.96 -13.45 27.14
N PHE A 304 -24.84 -13.70 26.17
CA PHE A 304 -24.63 -13.40 24.75
C PHE A 304 -25.78 -12.52 24.28
N SER A 305 -25.47 -11.31 23.85
CA SER A 305 -26.40 -10.39 23.23
C SER A 305 -26.14 -10.23 21.73
N ASP A 306 -27.19 -9.93 20.96
CA ASP A 306 -27.03 -9.75 19.51
C ASP A 306 -26.31 -8.43 19.22
N GLY A 307 -25.27 -8.47 18.40
CA GLY A 307 -24.51 -7.28 17.98
C GLY A 307 -25.36 -6.21 17.28
N LYS A 308 -26.50 -6.59 16.71
CA LYS A 308 -27.44 -5.61 16.11
C LYS A 308 -28.16 -4.75 17.16
N THR A 309 -28.42 -5.28 18.32
CA THR A 309 -29.01 -4.52 19.44
C THR A 309 -27.98 -3.67 20.17
N GLU A 310 -26.70 -3.97 19.97
CA GLU A 310 -25.57 -3.32 20.64
C GLU A 310 -24.75 -2.44 19.69
N ILE A 311 -25.36 -1.88 18.65
CA ILE A 311 -24.69 -1.06 17.62
C ILE A 311 -23.99 0.16 18.24
N ALA A 312 -24.59 0.76 19.27
CA ALA A 312 -23.99 1.87 20.01
C ALA A 312 -22.61 1.54 20.61
N LYS A 313 -22.29 0.24 20.80
CA LYS A 313 -21.00 -0.25 21.30
C LYS A 313 -19.97 -0.51 20.20
N SER A 314 -20.24 -0.11 18.96
CA SER A 314 -19.36 -0.24 17.80
C SER A 314 -18.74 -1.64 17.65
N PRO A 315 -19.52 -2.67 17.27
CA PRO A 315 -19.03 -4.04 17.10
C PRO A 315 -17.87 -4.10 16.10
N PRO A 316 -16.84 -4.94 16.33
CA PRO A 316 -15.76 -5.13 15.37
C PRO A 316 -16.27 -5.85 14.14
N VAL A 317 -15.63 -5.61 13.00
CA VAL A 317 -16.03 -6.15 11.70
C VAL A 317 -15.05 -7.22 11.23
N LYS A 318 -15.60 -8.40 10.92
CA LYS A 318 -14.88 -9.48 10.24
C LYS A 318 -15.44 -9.63 8.83
N LEU A 319 -14.62 -9.38 7.83
CA LEU A 319 -14.99 -9.56 6.42
C LEU A 319 -15.13 -11.07 6.11
N LYS A 320 -16.17 -11.42 5.37
CA LYS A 320 -16.44 -12.79 4.92
C LYS A 320 -16.88 -12.74 3.46
N ASN A 321 -15.92 -12.63 2.56
CA ASN A 321 -16.17 -12.48 1.13
C ASN A 321 -16.08 -13.79 0.37
N CYS A 322 -16.70 -13.81 -0.82
CA CYS A 322 -16.60 -14.91 -1.77
C CYS A 322 -15.16 -15.01 -2.32
N PHE A 323 -14.84 -16.14 -2.96
CA PHE A 323 -13.51 -16.42 -3.48
C PHE A 323 -12.97 -15.32 -4.42
N LEU A 324 -13.82 -14.70 -5.24
CA LEU A 324 -13.43 -13.63 -6.18
C LEU A 324 -13.12 -12.31 -5.46
N ALA A 325 -13.91 -11.94 -4.46
CA ALA A 325 -13.73 -10.69 -3.72
C ALA A 325 -12.66 -10.79 -2.62
N LYS A 326 -12.39 -11.99 -2.11
CA LYS A 326 -11.45 -12.21 -1.01
C LYS A 326 -10.04 -11.63 -1.20
N PRO A 327 -9.38 -11.70 -2.38
CA PRO A 327 -8.09 -11.05 -2.60
C PRO A 327 -8.15 -9.52 -2.48
N PHE A 328 -9.30 -8.92 -2.82
CA PHE A 328 -9.53 -7.48 -2.83
C PHE A 328 -9.90 -6.91 -1.45
N GLU A 329 -10.17 -7.77 -0.45
CA GLU A 329 -10.26 -7.36 0.96
C GLU A 329 -9.02 -6.57 1.40
N PHE A 330 -7.86 -6.88 0.82
CA PHE A 330 -6.62 -6.16 1.07
C PHE A 330 -6.73 -4.65 0.78
N TYR A 331 -7.41 -4.26 -0.30
CA TYR A 331 -7.62 -2.85 -0.64
C TYR A 331 -8.66 -2.20 0.29
N THR A 332 -9.69 -2.94 0.68
CA THR A 332 -10.68 -2.48 1.68
C THR A 332 -10.02 -2.26 3.04
N GLU A 333 -9.19 -3.21 3.51
CA GLU A 333 -8.44 -3.09 4.77
C GLU A 333 -7.42 -1.94 4.73
N MET A 334 -6.82 -1.65 3.57
CA MET A 334 -5.84 -0.58 3.40
C MET A 334 -6.49 0.82 3.48
N TYR A 335 -7.72 0.98 2.98
CA TYR A 335 -8.48 2.22 3.10
C TYR A 335 -9.04 2.39 4.52
N GLY A 336 -9.61 1.31 5.07
CA GLY A 336 -10.23 1.23 6.40
C GLY A 336 -11.32 0.17 6.41
N VAL A 337 -11.60 -0.41 7.55
CA VAL A 337 -12.66 -1.44 7.68
C VAL A 337 -14.04 -0.77 7.70
N PRO A 338 -15.09 -1.35 7.09
CA PRO A 338 -16.43 -0.77 7.11
C PRO A 338 -17.01 -0.70 8.53
N LYS A 339 -17.90 0.26 8.79
CA LYS A 339 -18.74 0.23 9.98
C LYS A 339 -19.62 -1.02 9.99
N TYR A 340 -20.05 -1.50 11.16
CA TYR A 340 -20.77 -2.78 11.29
C TYR A 340 -22.03 -2.88 10.42
N ASN A 341 -22.75 -1.78 10.21
CA ASN A 341 -23.94 -1.73 9.35
C ASN A 341 -23.68 -1.22 7.94
N GLU A 342 -22.48 -0.84 7.62
CA GLU A 342 -22.08 -0.35 6.31
C GLU A 342 -22.01 -1.50 5.29
N ILE A 343 -21.96 -1.17 4.02
CA ILE A 343 -21.76 -2.15 2.95
C ILE A 343 -20.27 -2.46 2.83
N ASP A 344 -19.93 -3.73 2.66
CA ASP A 344 -18.57 -4.12 2.31
C ASP A 344 -18.30 -3.81 0.82
N PRO A 345 -17.35 -2.93 0.50
CA PRO A 345 -17.03 -2.57 -0.87
C PRO A 345 -16.19 -3.59 -1.61
N SER A 346 -15.68 -4.64 -0.94
CA SER A 346 -14.70 -5.58 -1.51
C SER A 346 -15.16 -6.26 -2.81
N LEU A 347 -16.45 -6.57 -2.93
CA LEU A 347 -17.00 -7.14 -4.16
C LEU A 347 -17.09 -6.10 -5.29
N PHE A 348 -17.45 -4.87 -4.94
CA PHE A 348 -17.51 -3.76 -5.88
C PHE A 348 -16.12 -3.47 -6.44
N ILE A 349 -15.12 -3.32 -5.57
CA ILE A 349 -13.72 -3.17 -6.00
C ILE A 349 -13.28 -4.34 -6.88
N ALA A 350 -13.60 -5.58 -6.50
CA ALA A 350 -13.15 -6.75 -7.26
C ALA A 350 -13.60 -6.68 -8.72
N ILE A 351 -14.81 -6.20 -8.96
CA ILE A 351 -15.38 -6.09 -10.32
C ILE A 351 -14.83 -4.87 -11.04
N THR A 352 -14.91 -3.69 -10.43
CA THR A 352 -14.56 -2.42 -11.06
C THR A 352 -13.06 -2.31 -11.30
N TYR A 353 -12.23 -2.69 -10.32
CA TYR A 353 -10.79 -2.70 -10.45
C TYR A 353 -10.31 -3.59 -11.60
N VAL A 354 -10.84 -4.83 -11.70
CA VAL A 354 -10.45 -5.77 -12.76
C VAL A 354 -10.86 -5.25 -14.13
N ILE A 355 -12.05 -4.66 -14.25
CA ILE A 355 -12.54 -4.11 -15.53
C ILE A 355 -11.73 -2.88 -15.94
N ILE A 356 -11.56 -1.91 -15.04
CA ILE A 356 -10.84 -0.67 -15.34
C ILE A 356 -9.37 -0.97 -15.67
N PHE A 357 -8.72 -1.84 -14.87
CA PHE A 357 -7.35 -2.28 -15.14
C PHE A 357 -7.24 -2.89 -16.54
N GLY A 358 -8.17 -3.78 -16.89
CA GLY A 358 -8.19 -4.42 -18.20
C GLY A 358 -8.37 -3.45 -19.36
N ILE A 359 -9.24 -2.44 -19.20
CA ILE A 359 -9.43 -1.39 -20.21
C ILE A 359 -8.18 -0.53 -20.36
N MET A 360 -7.57 -0.10 -19.25
CA MET A 360 -6.41 0.80 -19.27
C MET A 360 -5.15 0.13 -19.83
N PHE A 361 -4.96 -1.17 -19.52
CA PHE A 361 -3.76 -1.92 -19.94
C PHE A 361 -3.91 -2.58 -21.32
N ALA A 362 -5.07 -3.01 -21.70
CA ALA A 362 -5.65 -3.45 -22.98
C ALA A 362 -4.69 -4.08 -24.02
N ASP A 363 -3.80 -4.98 -23.60
CA ASP A 363 -2.93 -5.77 -24.48
C ASP A 363 -3.02 -7.26 -24.16
N LEU A 364 -3.30 -8.09 -25.18
CA LEU A 364 -3.48 -9.53 -25.01
C LEU A 364 -2.20 -10.24 -24.56
N GLY A 365 -1.08 -9.97 -25.21
CA GLY A 365 0.18 -10.65 -24.93
C GLY A 365 0.75 -10.27 -23.57
N GLN A 366 0.81 -8.99 -23.31
CA GLN A 366 1.29 -8.45 -22.03
C GLN A 366 0.34 -8.83 -20.89
N GLY A 367 -0.99 -8.81 -21.08
CA GLY A 367 -1.99 -9.24 -20.12
C GLY A 367 -1.84 -10.70 -19.68
N ILE A 368 -1.58 -11.61 -20.63
CA ILE A 368 -1.26 -13.01 -20.32
C ILE A 368 0.03 -13.12 -19.51
N CYS A 369 1.08 -12.37 -19.86
CA CYS A 369 2.32 -12.34 -19.09
C CYS A 369 2.09 -11.87 -17.64
N VAL A 370 1.32 -10.79 -17.43
CA VAL A 370 0.96 -10.30 -16.11
C VAL A 370 0.20 -11.35 -15.31
N SER A 371 -0.74 -12.07 -15.94
CA SER A 371 -1.49 -13.15 -15.30
C SER A 371 -0.59 -14.32 -14.88
N ILE A 372 0.37 -14.73 -15.74
CA ILE A 372 1.35 -15.78 -15.43
C ILE A 372 2.27 -15.35 -14.28
N VAL A 373 2.80 -14.12 -14.33
CA VAL A 373 3.64 -13.58 -13.24
C VAL A 373 2.86 -13.52 -11.94
N GLY A 374 1.61 -13.06 -11.96
CA GLY A 374 0.72 -13.06 -10.80
C GLY A 374 0.50 -14.45 -10.21
N ALA A 375 0.24 -15.45 -11.05
CA ALA A 375 0.08 -16.85 -10.63
C ALA A 375 1.38 -17.43 -10.03
N LEU A 376 2.53 -17.09 -10.60
CA LEU A 376 3.83 -17.49 -10.10
C LEU A 376 4.15 -16.88 -8.72
N MET A 377 3.89 -15.57 -8.57
CA MET A 377 4.03 -14.87 -7.30
C MET A 377 3.12 -15.46 -6.22
N TRP A 378 1.89 -15.80 -6.58
CA TRP A 378 0.96 -16.46 -5.66
C TRP A 378 1.46 -17.84 -5.24
N LYS A 379 1.84 -18.69 -6.21
CA LYS A 379 2.21 -20.10 -5.95
C LYS A 379 3.56 -20.23 -5.24
N LEU A 380 4.59 -19.48 -5.67
CA LEU A 380 5.95 -19.60 -5.14
C LEU A 380 6.16 -18.78 -3.87
N ARG A 381 5.69 -17.54 -3.84
CA ARG A 381 5.94 -16.62 -2.71
C ARG A 381 4.74 -16.40 -1.79
N LYS A 382 3.59 -17.01 -2.09
CA LYS A 382 2.33 -16.86 -1.33
C LYS A 382 1.90 -15.39 -1.14
N MET A 383 2.34 -14.49 -2.03
CA MET A 383 2.03 -13.05 -1.97
C MET A 383 0.55 -12.81 -2.30
N LYS A 384 -0.15 -12.03 -1.47
CA LYS A 384 -1.57 -11.68 -1.67
C LYS A 384 -1.81 -10.93 -2.99
N ILE A 385 -0.89 -10.05 -3.40
CA ILE A 385 -0.96 -9.26 -4.64
C ILE A 385 -1.01 -10.16 -5.88
N GLY A 386 -0.32 -11.31 -5.88
CA GLY A 386 -0.37 -12.24 -7.00
C GLY A 386 -1.78 -12.72 -7.34
N LYS A 387 -2.66 -12.86 -6.33
CA LYS A 387 -4.07 -13.24 -6.53
C LYS A 387 -4.90 -12.15 -7.23
N ILE A 388 -4.50 -10.89 -7.10
CA ILE A 388 -5.16 -9.74 -7.73
C ILE A 388 -4.69 -9.60 -9.18
N LEU A 389 -3.39 -9.79 -9.43
CA LEU A 389 -2.82 -9.68 -10.77
C LEU A 389 -3.36 -10.70 -11.77
N VAL A 390 -3.72 -11.91 -11.30
CA VAL A 390 -4.28 -12.95 -12.19
C VAL A 390 -5.56 -12.48 -12.88
N PRO A 391 -6.64 -12.08 -12.19
CA PRO A 391 -7.86 -11.62 -12.85
C PRO A 391 -7.64 -10.32 -13.64
N CYS A 392 -6.75 -9.43 -13.19
CA CYS A 392 -6.39 -8.21 -13.92
C CYS A 392 -5.74 -8.52 -15.27
N GLY A 393 -4.77 -9.45 -15.31
CA GLY A 393 -4.13 -9.87 -16.56
C GLY A 393 -5.10 -10.59 -17.52
N ILE A 394 -6.05 -11.38 -17.00
CA ILE A 394 -7.10 -12.01 -17.82
C ILE A 394 -8.01 -10.93 -18.42
N SER A 395 -8.43 -9.94 -17.63
CA SER A 395 -9.24 -8.82 -18.11
C SER A 395 -8.50 -8.02 -19.20
N SER A 396 -7.22 -7.70 -18.97
CA SER A 396 -6.39 -7.03 -19.97
C SER A 396 -6.30 -7.82 -21.27
N ALA A 397 -6.15 -9.15 -21.21
CA ALA A 397 -6.13 -10.00 -22.39
C ALA A 397 -7.48 -9.96 -23.15
N ILE A 398 -8.62 -9.90 -22.42
CA ILE A 398 -9.95 -9.78 -23.04
C ILE A 398 -10.10 -8.43 -23.76
N PHE A 399 -9.75 -7.33 -23.09
CA PHE A 399 -9.82 -6.00 -23.70
C PHE A 399 -8.76 -5.82 -24.79
N GLY A 400 -7.59 -6.46 -24.66
CA GLY A 400 -6.58 -6.55 -25.71
C GLY A 400 -7.10 -7.18 -27.01
N CYS A 401 -8.01 -8.17 -26.90
CA CYS A 401 -8.74 -8.69 -28.06
C CYS A 401 -9.72 -7.66 -28.65
N VAL A 402 -10.28 -6.75 -27.86
CA VAL A 402 -11.21 -5.72 -28.37
C VAL A 402 -10.44 -4.62 -29.13
N PHE A 403 -9.30 -4.19 -28.60
CA PHE A 403 -8.45 -3.17 -29.21
C PHE A 403 -7.47 -3.71 -30.26
N GLY A 404 -7.33 -5.03 -30.38
CA GLY A 404 -6.51 -5.69 -31.38
C GLY A 404 -5.00 -5.62 -31.13
N SER A 405 -4.56 -5.41 -29.88
CA SER A 405 -3.14 -5.32 -29.51
C SER A 405 -2.61 -6.64 -28.96
N VAL A 406 -1.45 -7.09 -29.49
CA VAL A 406 -0.69 -8.24 -28.99
C VAL A 406 0.79 -7.85 -28.90
N PHE A 407 1.31 -7.63 -27.72
CA PHE A 407 2.64 -7.08 -27.48
C PHE A 407 2.88 -5.77 -28.25
N GLY A 408 1.84 -4.94 -28.39
CA GLY A 408 1.85 -3.72 -29.17
C GLY A 408 1.74 -3.88 -30.68
N PHE A 409 1.72 -5.09 -31.21
CA PHE A 409 1.47 -5.32 -32.63
C PHE A 409 -0.02 -5.25 -32.92
N GLU A 410 -0.43 -4.33 -33.78
CA GLU A 410 -1.84 -4.00 -34.00
C GLU A 410 -2.55 -4.86 -35.05
N HIS A 411 -1.81 -5.55 -35.93
CA HIS A 411 -2.37 -6.30 -37.06
C HIS A 411 -2.29 -7.83 -36.92
N VAL A 412 -1.80 -8.33 -35.77
CA VAL A 412 -1.63 -9.78 -35.55
C VAL A 412 -2.98 -10.51 -35.44
N LEU A 413 -4.01 -9.83 -34.95
CA LEU A 413 -5.34 -10.41 -34.76
C LEU A 413 -6.28 -10.24 -35.95
N ASP A 414 -5.91 -9.51 -37.01
CA ASP A 414 -6.77 -9.30 -38.21
C ASP A 414 -7.26 -10.60 -38.84
N PRO A 415 -6.41 -11.66 -39.02
CA PRO A 415 -6.88 -12.95 -39.55
C PRO A 415 -7.93 -13.61 -38.66
N LEU A 416 -7.86 -13.41 -37.34
CA LEU A 416 -8.80 -13.95 -36.37
C LEU A 416 -10.15 -13.22 -36.44
N TYR A 417 -10.15 -11.88 -36.60
CA TYR A 417 -11.38 -11.09 -36.75
C TYR A 417 -12.09 -11.45 -38.04
N LYS A 418 -11.35 -11.65 -39.13
CA LYS A 418 -11.92 -12.08 -40.40
C LYS A 418 -12.57 -13.46 -40.31
N ALA A 419 -11.95 -14.40 -39.59
CA ALA A 419 -12.43 -15.77 -39.43
C ALA A 419 -13.66 -15.87 -38.49
N LEU A 420 -13.71 -15.08 -37.39
CA LEU A 420 -14.74 -15.19 -36.36
C LEU A 420 -15.91 -14.23 -36.56
N PHE A 421 -15.64 -13.01 -37.03
CA PHE A 421 -16.62 -11.92 -37.09
C PHE A 421 -16.88 -11.40 -38.51
N GLY A 422 -16.10 -11.84 -39.50
CA GLY A 422 -16.20 -11.35 -40.88
C GLY A 422 -15.74 -9.90 -41.05
N LEU A 423 -14.99 -9.34 -40.11
CA LEU A 423 -14.43 -8.00 -40.15
C LEU A 423 -13.05 -8.06 -40.81
N ASP A 424 -12.77 -7.19 -41.78
CA ASP A 424 -11.47 -7.15 -42.47
C ASP A 424 -10.37 -6.51 -41.61
N GLU A 425 -10.73 -5.66 -40.63
CA GLU A 425 -9.81 -4.92 -39.73
C GLU A 425 -10.31 -4.99 -38.28
N LYS A 426 -9.44 -4.59 -37.34
CA LYS A 426 -9.75 -4.51 -35.90
C LYS A 426 -10.95 -3.59 -35.62
N PRO A 427 -11.78 -3.87 -34.58
CA PRO A 427 -12.97 -3.09 -34.28
C PRO A 427 -12.72 -1.61 -33.96
N ILE A 428 -11.59 -1.29 -33.29
CA ILE A 428 -11.25 0.06 -32.85
C ILE A 428 -9.77 0.32 -33.16
N GLU A 429 -9.52 1.31 -34.01
CA GLU A 429 -8.16 1.79 -34.28
C GLU A 429 -7.83 2.94 -33.31
N VAL A 430 -6.97 2.65 -32.32
CA VAL A 430 -6.72 3.53 -31.16
C VAL A 430 -6.11 4.88 -31.57
N MET A 431 -5.23 4.92 -32.56
CA MET A 431 -4.47 6.12 -32.95
C MET A 431 -5.19 6.99 -34.00
N SER A 432 -6.36 6.63 -34.49
CA SER A 432 -7.11 7.49 -35.41
C SER A 432 -7.78 8.67 -34.69
N SER A 433 -7.79 9.86 -35.31
CA SER A 433 -8.34 11.09 -34.69
C SER A 433 -9.80 10.96 -34.23
N GLY A 434 -10.61 10.16 -34.96
CA GLY A 434 -12.02 9.92 -34.59
C GLY A 434 -12.14 8.98 -33.39
N SER A 435 -11.32 7.93 -33.33
CA SER A 435 -11.36 6.95 -32.25
C SER A 435 -10.82 7.52 -30.94
N ILE A 436 -9.86 8.43 -30.96
CA ILE A 436 -9.37 9.12 -29.74
C ILE A 436 -10.53 9.78 -28.98
N VAL A 437 -11.33 10.59 -29.70
CA VAL A 437 -12.48 11.26 -29.08
C VAL A 437 -13.53 10.23 -28.59
N MET A 438 -13.76 9.18 -29.37
CA MET A 438 -14.71 8.11 -28.99
C MET A 438 -14.25 7.37 -27.74
N ILE A 439 -12.95 7.02 -27.63
CA ILE A 439 -12.37 6.34 -26.44
C ILE A 439 -12.50 7.23 -25.20
N LEU A 440 -12.20 8.53 -25.32
CA LEU A 440 -12.35 9.47 -24.22
C LEU A 440 -13.80 9.65 -23.77
N LEU A 441 -14.74 9.74 -24.72
CA LEU A 441 -16.18 9.78 -24.41
C LEU A 441 -16.67 8.48 -23.77
N ALA A 442 -16.20 7.32 -24.25
CA ALA A 442 -16.52 6.03 -23.65
C ALA A 442 -15.99 5.92 -22.22
N ALA A 443 -14.77 6.41 -21.97
CA ALA A 443 -14.19 6.45 -20.63
C ALA A 443 -15.03 7.30 -19.66
N VAL A 444 -15.49 8.47 -20.11
CA VAL A 444 -16.39 9.33 -19.32
C VAL A 444 -17.73 8.65 -19.08
N ALA A 445 -18.30 7.99 -20.10
CA ALA A 445 -19.57 7.26 -19.95
C ALA A 445 -19.46 6.10 -18.95
N ILE A 446 -18.36 5.35 -18.96
CA ILE A 446 -18.06 4.33 -17.95
C ILE A 446 -17.97 4.98 -16.56
N GLY A 447 -17.25 6.09 -16.44
CA GLY A 447 -17.11 6.83 -15.19
C GLY A 447 -18.45 7.29 -14.63
N ILE A 448 -19.30 7.89 -15.46
CA ILE A 448 -20.66 8.31 -15.08
C ILE A 448 -21.46 7.10 -14.55
N SER A 449 -21.38 5.97 -15.27
CA SER A 449 -22.11 4.77 -14.87
C SER A 449 -21.63 4.26 -13.49
N LEU A 450 -20.34 4.30 -13.24
CA LEU A 450 -19.74 3.87 -11.94
C LEU A 450 -20.13 4.83 -10.81
N VAL A 451 -20.12 6.15 -11.05
CA VAL A 451 -20.57 7.14 -10.06
C VAL A 451 -22.05 6.94 -9.72
N VAL A 452 -22.89 6.72 -10.72
CA VAL A 452 -24.33 6.43 -10.50
C VAL A 452 -24.52 5.16 -9.65
N VAL A 453 -23.75 4.11 -9.92
CA VAL A 453 -23.79 2.88 -9.11
C VAL A 453 -23.31 3.16 -7.68
N ALA A 454 -22.22 3.93 -7.49
CA ALA A 454 -21.71 4.31 -6.18
C ALA A 454 -22.74 5.11 -5.37
N MET A 455 -23.42 6.09 -6.01
CA MET A 455 -24.52 6.83 -5.39
C MET A 455 -25.70 5.91 -5.02
N GLY A 456 -26.02 4.94 -5.88
CA GLY A 456 -27.04 3.91 -5.59
C GLY A 456 -26.67 3.06 -4.37
N LEU A 457 -25.39 2.67 -4.24
CA LEU A 457 -24.87 1.97 -3.06
C LEU A 457 -24.94 2.84 -1.81
N ASN A 458 -24.67 4.14 -1.92
CA ASN A 458 -24.82 5.07 -0.79
C ASN A 458 -26.28 5.16 -0.32
N ILE A 459 -27.21 5.31 -1.24
CA ILE A 459 -28.64 5.36 -0.92
C ILE A 459 -29.06 4.07 -0.18
N TYR A 460 -28.67 2.92 -0.69
CA TYR A 460 -28.98 1.63 -0.05
C TYR A 460 -28.30 1.51 1.33
N SER A 461 -27.04 1.96 1.47
CA SER A 461 -26.31 1.95 2.74
C SER A 461 -26.96 2.84 3.78
N SER A 462 -27.32 4.07 3.41
CA SER A 462 -27.97 5.05 4.31
C SER A 462 -29.35 4.58 4.76
N PHE A 463 -30.16 3.98 3.91
CA PHE A 463 -31.43 3.37 4.32
C PHE A 463 -31.22 2.20 5.29
N LYS A 464 -30.20 1.37 5.07
CA LYS A 464 -29.85 0.25 5.96
C LYS A 464 -29.38 0.72 7.32
N GLN A 465 -28.70 1.87 7.39
CA GLN A 465 -28.24 2.50 8.63
C GLN A 465 -29.37 3.25 9.37
N GLY A 466 -30.50 3.47 8.72
CA GLY A 466 -31.64 4.22 9.27
C GLY A 466 -31.51 5.73 9.10
N GLU A 467 -30.52 6.22 8.37
CA GLU A 467 -30.28 7.64 8.08
C GLU A 467 -31.13 8.09 6.87
N VAL A 468 -32.45 8.12 7.03
CA VAL A 468 -33.38 8.44 5.93
C VAL A 468 -33.15 9.83 5.34
N GLY A 469 -32.83 10.82 6.19
CA GLY A 469 -32.53 12.20 5.76
C GLY A 469 -31.34 12.23 4.78
N ARG A 470 -30.23 11.58 5.13
CA ARG A 470 -29.04 11.48 4.29
C ARG A 470 -29.32 10.68 3.00
N ALA A 471 -30.12 9.62 3.07
CA ALA A 471 -30.48 8.82 1.91
C ALA A 471 -31.29 9.61 0.88
N LEU A 472 -32.20 10.49 1.31
CA LEU A 472 -33.09 11.26 0.44
C LEU A 472 -32.46 12.58 -0.02
N PHE A 473 -31.91 13.37 0.90
CA PHE A 473 -31.49 14.76 0.68
C PHE A 473 -29.99 14.96 0.61
N GLY A 474 -29.17 13.97 0.95
CA GLY A 474 -27.72 14.08 0.84
C GLY A 474 -27.23 14.33 -0.58
N SER A 475 -26.04 14.96 -0.73
CA SER A 475 -25.39 15.18 -2.02
C SER A 475 -25.15 13.88 -2.80
N SER A 476 -24.82 12.78 -2.14
CA SER A 476 -24.72 11.44 -2.74
C SER A 476 -26.00 10.60 -2.56
N GLY A 477 -27.10 11.20 -2.12
CA GLY A 477 -28.41 10.58 -1.95
C GLY A 477 -29.31 10.65 -3.19
N CYS A 478 -30.62 10.41 -3.00
CA CYS A 478 -31.58 10.45 -4.11
C CYS A 478 -31.64 11.82 -4.81
N ALA A 479 -31.65 12.92 -4.05
CA ALA A 479 -31.68 14.27 -4.62
C ALA A 479 -30.40 14.54 -5.43
N GLY A 480 -29.23 14.16 -4.91
CA GLY A 480 -27.95 14.26 -5.60
C GLY A 480 -27.89 13.43 -6.87
N LEU A 481 -28.42 12.20 -6.86
CA LEU A 481 -28.48 11.33 -8.03
C LEU A 481 -29.36 11.94 -9.14
N VAL A 482 -30.55 12.46 -8.81
CA VAL A 482 -31.42 13.12 -9.77
C VAL A 482 -30.75 14.37 -10.35
N PHE A 483 -30.13 15.20 -9.51
CA PHE A 483 -29.41 16.38 -9.93
C PHE A 483 -28.27 16.04 -10.90
N TYR A 484 -27.39 15.10 -10.51
CA TYR A 484 -26.25 14.66 -11.31
C TYR A 484 -26.67 14.08 -12.67
N CYS A 485 -27.62 13.14 -12.66
CA CYS A 485 -28.13 12.54 -13.89
C CYS A 485 -28.80 13.59 -14.80
N SER A 486 -29.53 14.53 -14.24
CA SER A 486 -30.21 15.57 -15.03
C SER A 486 -29.23 16.48 -15.75
N ILE A 487 -28.14 16.90 -15.10
CA ILE A 487 -27.10 17.70 -15.75
C ILE A 487 -26.47 16.90 -16.89
N ILE A 488 -26.09 15.66 -16.64
CA ILE A 488 -25.42 14.83 -17.65
C ILE A 488 -26.33 14.54 -18.84
N PHE A 489 -27.57 14.13 -18.59
CA PHE A 489 -28.53 13.91 -19.67
C PHE A 489 -28.86 15.18 -20.45
N GLY A 490 -28.95 16.33 -19.78
CA GLY A 490 -29.12 17.61 -20.42
C GLY A 490 -27.97 17.96 -21.35
N VAL A 491 -26.73 17.87 -20.87
CA VAL A 491 -25.51 18.14 -21.63
C VAL A 491 -25.33 17.14 -22.77
N ALA A 492 -25.47 15.85 -22.50
CA ALA A 492 -25.34 14.80 -23.51
C ALA A 492 -26.42 14.90 -24.59
N GLY A 493 -27.68 15.17 -24.20
CA GLY A 493 -28.77 15.39 -25.12
C GLY A 493 -28.56 16.56 -26.07
N GLN A 494 -27.98 17.66 -25.56
CA GLN A 494 -27.69 18.82 -26.37
C GLN A 494 -26.48 18.62 -27.29
N LEU A 495 -25.38 18.01 -26.79
CA LEU A 495 -24.13 17.83 -27.55
C LEU A 495 -24.22 16.67 -28.56
N VAL A 496 -24.83 15.53 -28.17
CA VAL A 496 -24.82 14.31 -28.98
C VAL A 496 -26.05 14.25 -29.89
N LEU A 497 -27.26 14.62 -29.36
CA LEU A 497 -28.52 14.48 -30.08
C LEU A 497 -29.01 15.82 -30.68
N GLY A 498 -28.39 16.94 -30.37
CA GLY A 498 -28.79 18.26 -30.85
C GLY A 498 -30.18 18.72 -30.34
N LEU A 499 -30.70 18.07 -29.28
CA LEU A 499 -32.02 18.37 -28.73
C LEU A 499 -31.93 19.58 -27.78
N GLN A 500 -32.87 20.51 -27.86
CA GLN A 500 -32.98 21.60 -26.88
C GLN A 500 -33.62 21.08 -25.58
N VAL A 501 -32.84 20.35 -24.78
CA VAL A 501 -33.33 19.70 -23.54
C VAL A 501 -33.55 20.72 -22.43
N PHE A 502 -32.76 21.78 -22.35
CA PHE A 502 -32.85 22.79 -21.28
C PHE A 502 -34.06 23.72 -21.45
N SER A 503 -35.29 23.15 -21.32
CA SER A 503 -36.48 23.96 -21.17
C SER A 503 -36.58 24.52 -19.74
N LEU A 504 -37.32 25.64 -19.55
CA LEU A 504 -37.53 26.25 -18.24
C LEU A 504 -38.08 25.22 -17.22
N ALA A 505 -39.01 24.39 -17.64
CA ALA A 505 -39.60 23.32 -16.80
C ALA A 505 -38.53 22.28 -16.39
N TYR A 506 -37.65 21.87 -17.34
CA TYR A 506 -36.55 20.94 -17.04
C TYR A 506 -35.62 21.50 -16.01
N ILE A 507 -35.19 22.76 -16.18
CA ILE A 507 -34.27 23.43 -15.24
C ILE A 507 -34.92 23.55 -13.87
N LEU A 508 -36.15 23.99 -13.75
CA LEU A 508 -36.82 24.18 -12.47
C LEU A 508 -37.09 22.85 -11.74
N CYS A 509 -37.55 21.82 -12.42
CA CYS A 509 -37.97 20.55 -11.77
C CYS A 509 -36.80 19.59 -11.55
N LEU A 510 -35.80 19.55 -12.44
CA LEU A 510 -34.75 18.54 -12.41
C LEU A 510 -33.36 19.06 -11.99
N ILE A 511 -33.19 20.39 -11.96
CA ILE A 511 -31.93 21.00 -11.51
C ILE A 511 -32.16 21.81 -10.22
N VAL A 512 -33.07 22.81 -10.26
CA VAL A 512 -33.26 23.72 -9.13
C VAL A 512 -33.92 23.03 -7.95
N LEU A 513 -34.96 22.24 -8.16
CA LEU A 513 -35.65 21.55 -7.08
C LEU A 513 -34.75 20.54 -6.33
N PRO A 514 -34.02 19.63 -6.99
CA PRO A 514 -33.07 18.76 -6.28
C PRO A 514 -31.95 19.52 -5.58
N TYR A 515 -31.44 20.61 -6.19
CA TYR A 515 -30.45 21.46 -5.54
C TYR A 515 -30.98 22.07 -4.24
N LEU A 516 -32.21 22.61 -4.25
CA LEU A 516 -32.84 23.12 -3.01
C LEU A 516 -33.07 22.02 -1.96
N LEU A 517 -33.43 20.81 -2.40
CA LEU A 517 -33.58 19.68 -1.50
C LEU A 517 -32.24 19.28 -0.85
N ILE A 518 -31.12 19.36 -1.56
CA ILE A 518 -29.79 19.14 -0.99
C ILE A 518 -29.44 20.27 -0.03
N PHE A 519 -29.66 21.54 -0.43
CA PHE A 519 -29.33 22.71 0.36
C PHE A 519 -30.04 22.74 1.71
N PHE A 520 -31.32 22.34 1.76
CA PHE A 520 -32.11 22.20 2.98
C PHE A 520 -32.15 20.77 3.52
N GLY A 521 -31.18 19.93 3.15
CA GLY A 521 -31.17 18.49 3.45
C GLY A 521 -31.13 18.18 4.94
N GLU A 522 -30.38 18.92 5.74
CA GLU A 522 -30.24 18.70 7.16
C GLU A 522 -31.55 19.00 7.91
N PRO A 523 -32.17 20.20 7.83
CA PRO A 523 -33.45 20.47 8.45
C PRO A 523 -34.58 19.54 8.00
N LEU A 524 -34.62 19.19 6.71
CA LEU A 524 -35.61 18.27 6.18
C LEU A 524 -35.41 16.84 6.71
N GLY A 525 -34.15 16.42 6.88
CA GLY A 525 -33.80 15.13 7.47
C GLY A 525 -34.23 15.01 8.92
N LEU A 526 -33.96 16.03 9.75
CA LEU A 526 -34.37 16.11 11.14
C LEU A 526 -35.91 16.13 11.29
N LEU A 527 -36.58 16.85 10.40
CA LEU A 527 -38.05 16.91 10.37
C LEU A 527 -38.67 15.54 10.08
N ILE A 528 -38.08 14.76 9.14
CA ILE A 528 -38.55 13.39 8.85
C ILE A 528 -38.24 12.44 10.00
N ALA A 529 -37.09 12.62 10.69
CA ALA A 529 -36.74 11.84 11.86
C ALA A 529 -37.66 12.14 13.07
N GLY A 530 -38.44 13.22 13.01
CA GLY A 530 -39.38 13.59 14.07
C GLY A 530 -38.72 14.28 15.27
N GLU A 531 -37.52 14.81 15.09
CA GLU A 531 -36.82 15.58 16.13
C GLU A 531 -37.46 16.96 16.32
N LYS A 532 -37.57 17.42 17.59
CA LYS A 532 -38.19 18.70 17.91
C LYS A 532 -37.35 19.90 17.56
N ASP A 533 -36.03 19.74 17.54
CA ASP A 533 -35.06 20.81 17.31
C ASP A 533 -34.53 20.77 15.85
N TRP A 534 -35.45 20.76 14.88
CA TRP A 534 -35.12 20.73 13.45
C TRP A 534 -34.64 22.09 12.90
N GLN A 535 -34.83 23.19 13.65
CA GLN A 535 -34.45 24.54 13.23
C GLN A 535 -32.96 24.79 13.56
N PRO A 536 -32.17 25.32 12.61
CA PRO A 536 -30.79 25.72 12.90
C PRO A 536 -30.74 26.87 13.91
N GLU A 537 -29.73 26.88 14.77
CA GLU A 537 -29.53 27.94 15.79
C GLU A 537 -29.43 29.35 15.16
N SER A 538 -28.91 29.47 13.96
CA SER A 538 -28.77 30.72 13.21
C SER A 538 -28.96 30.45 11.72
N TRP A 539 -30.02 30.98 11.13
CA TRP A 539 -30.27 30.88 9.70
C TRP A 539 -29.17 31.54 8.85
N GLY A 540 -28.54 32.64 9.33
CA GLY A 540 -27.46 33.32 8.63
C GLY A 540 -26.18 32.45 8.54
N GLY A 541 -25.82 31.80 9.64
CA GLY A 541 -24.71 30.85 9.70
C GLY A 541 -24.97 29.65 8.80
N TYR A 542 -26.15 29.04 8.88
CA TYR A 542 -26.58 27.92 8.08
C TYR A 542 -26.48 28.18 6.56
N ILE A 543 -27.02 29.33 6.10
CA ILE A 543 -26.97 29.69 4.68
C ILE A 543 -25.53 29.87 4.19
N LEU A 544 -24.66 30.50 5.00
CA LEU A 544 -23.26 30.69 4.61
C LEU A 544 -22.50 29.36 4.52
N GLU A 545 -22.66 28.49 5.53
CA GLU A 545 -22.04 27.17 5.59
C GLU A 545 -22.48 26.30 4.40
N HIS A 546 -23.78 26.17 4.17
CA HIS A 546 -24.30 25.31 3.10
C HIS A 546 -24.10 25.92 1.69
N ALA A 547 -23.89 27.23 1.59
CA ALA A 547 -23.47 27.82 0.33
C ALA A 547 -22.02 27.40 -0.03
N ILE A 548 -21.13 27.31 0.95
CA ILE A 548 -19.76 26.82 0.75
C ILE A 548 -19.79 25.32 0.41
N GLU A 549 -20.51 24.52 1.16
CA GLU A 549 -20.71 23.08 0.87
C GLU A 549 -21.29 22.85 -0.53
N SER A 550 -22.21 23.73 -0.96
CA SER A 550 -22.81 23.64 -2.30
C SER A 550 -21.77 23.83 -3.41
N ILE A 551 -20.84 24.76 -3.24
CA ILE A 551 -19.74 24.94 -4.19
C ILE A 551 -18.84 23.71 -4.18
N GLU A 552 -18.53 23.16 -3.01
CA GLU A 552 -17.67 22.00 -2.85
C GLU A 552 -18.24 20.76 -3.57
N PHE A 553 -19.50 20.38 -3.31
CA PHE A 553 -20.06 19.20 -3.97
C PHE A 553 -20.26 19.38 -5.49
N LEU A 554 -20.53 20.61 -5.97
CA LEU A 554 -20.60 20.90 -7.42
C LEU A 554 -19.23 20.71 -8.08
N LEU A 555 -18.16 21.25 -7.45
CA LEU A 555 -16.80 21.06 -7.92
C LEU A 555 -16.40 19.58 -7.89
N GLU A 556 -16.79 18.86 -6.84
CA GLU A 556 -16.54 17.43 -6.72
C GLU A 556 -17.19 16.62 -7.83
N TYR A 557 -18.44 16.92 -8.21
CA TYR A 557 -19.11 16.23 -9.33
C TYR A 557 -18.37 16.44 -10.67
N VAL A 558 -17.93 17.66 -10.94
CA VAL A 558 -17.19 17.96 -12.16
C VAL A 558 -15.83 17.27 -12.13
N THR A 559 -15.09 17.41 -11.05
CA THR A 559 -13.74 16.85 -10.90
C THR A 559 -13.75 15.34 -11.00
N ASN A 560 -14.69 14.68 -10.34
CA ASN A 560 -14.80 13.22 -10.39
C ASN A 560 -15.19 12.73 -11.79
N THR A 561 -16.08 13.43 -12.48
CA THR A 561 -16.47 13.04 -13.86
C THR A 561 -15.30 13.20 -14.83
N VAL A 562 -14.55 14.32 -14.73
CA VAL A 562 -13.36 14.57 -15.55
C VAL A 562 -12.23 13.60 -15.23
N SER A 563 -12.10 13.16 -13.97
CA SER A 563 -11.07 12.22 -13.53
C SER A 563 -11.10 10.88 -14.29
N PHE A 564 -12.27 10.45 -14.75
CA PHE A 564 -12.40 9.22 -15.56
C PHE A 564 -11.84 9.33 -16.98
N LEU A 565 -11.55 10.53 -17.49
CA LEU A 565 -10.80 10.70 -18.75
C LEU A 565 -9.45 9.97 -18.69
N ARG A 566 -8.91 9.79 -17.50
CA ARG A 566 -7.66 9.06 -17.26
C ARG A 566 -7.73 7.63 -17.81
N VAL A 567 -8.86 6.96 -17.71
CA VAL A 567 -9.03 5.60 -18.24
C VAL A 567 -8.76 5.59 -19.76
N GLY A 568 -9.37 6.50 -20.50
CA GLY A 568 -9.12 6.63 -21.94
C GLY A 568 -7.70 7.12 -22.25
N ALA A 569 -7.15 8.05 -21.45
CA ALA A 569 -5.80 8.54 -21.64
C ALA A 569 -4.75 7.42 -21.51
N PHE A 570 -4.90 6.49 -20.57
CA PHE A 570 -3.95 5.37 -20.42
C PHE A 570 -4.01 4.39 -21.59
N VAL A 571 -5.17 4.16 -22.19
CA VAL A 571 -5.28 3.39 -23.45
C VAL A 571 -4.43 4.04 -24.56
N LEU A 572 -4.49 5.38 -24.67
CA LEU A 572 -3.69 6.11 -25.65
C LEU A 572 -2.19 6.10 -25.31
N VAL A 573 -1.84 6.21 -24.02
CA VAL A 573 -0.45 6.13 -23.55
C VAL A 573 0.16 4.78 -23.88
N HIS A 574 -0.56 3.67 -23.69
CA HIS A 574 -0.12 2.33 -24.06
C HIS A 574 0.26 2.26 -25.55
N ALA A 575 -0.67 2.65 -26.43
CA ALA A 575 -0.43 2.67 -27.87
C ALA A 575 0.75 3.57 -28.25
N GLY A 576 0.87 4.74 -27.61
CA GLY A 576 1.98 5.68 -27.82
C GLY A 576 3.32 5.12 -27.36
N MET A 577 3.41 4.49 -26.20
CA MET A 577 4.66 3.88 -25.71
C MET A 577 5.11 2.73 -26.60
N MET A 578 4.20 1.90 -27.06
CA MET A 578 4.53 0.81 -27.99
C MET A 578 5.00 1.36 -29.34
N THR A 579 4.39 2.45 -29.85
CA THR A 579 4.86 3.12 -31.06
C THR A 579 6.31 3.61 -30.90
N VAL A 580 6.68 4.20 -29.77
CA VAL A 580 8.07 4.62 -29.48
C VAL A 580 9.02 3.42 -29.48
N VAL A 581 8.65 2.30 -28.87
CA VAL A 581 9.47 1.08 -28.87
C VAL A 581 9.72 0.59 -30.31
N PHE A 582 8.70 0.57 -31.17
CA PHE A 582 8.84 0.14 -32.56
C PHE A 582 9.67 1.10 -33.39
N VAL A 583 9.53 2.41 -33.21
CA VAL A 583 10.37 3.42 -33.90
C VAL A 583 11.83 3.24 -33.49
N LEU A 584 12.13 3.06 -32.20
CA LEU A 584 13.49 2.78 -31.74
C LEU A 584 14.04 1.46 -32.34
N ALA A 585 13.22 0.42 -32.41
CA ALA A 585 13.63 -0.85 -33.00
C ALA A 585 13.94 -0.72 -34.51
N GLN A 586 13.18 0.10 -35.23
CA GLN A 586 13.41 0.33 -36.67
C GLN A 586 14.66 1.15 -36.94
N THR A 587 15.07 2.05 -36.04
CA THR A 587 16.32 2.82 -36.17
C THR A 587 17.56 2.04 -35.78
N ALA A 588 17.39 0.91 -35.06
CA ALA A 588 18.49 0.04 -34.65
C ALA A 588 18.98 -0.86 -35.81
N PRO A 589 20.24 -1.35 -35.77
CA PRO A 589 20.71 -2.35 -36.74
C PRO A 589 19.81 -3.60 -36.77
N ALA A 590 19.64 -4.24 -37.92
CA ALA A 590 18.73 -5.37 -38.09
C ALA A 590 18.90 -6.50 -37.06
N VAL A 591 20.12 -6.75 -36.59
CA VAL A 591 20.40 -7.72 -35.52
C VAL A 591 19.86 -7.29 -34.16
N ALA A 592 19.75 -5.99 -33.90
CA ALA A 592 19.29 -5.43 -32.61
C ALA A 592 17.77 -5.21 -32.57
N TYR A 593 17.05 -5.35 -33.67
CA TYR A 593 15.59 -5.14 -33.75
C TYR A 593 14.82 -5.93 -32.69
N TRP A 594 14.95 -7.26 -32.72
CA TRP A 594 14.23 -8.13 -31.76
C TRP A 594 14.63 -7.93 -30.29
N PRO A 595 15.93 -7.80 -29.94
CA PRO A 595 16.33 -7.44 -28.60
C PRO A 595 15.70 -6.13 -28.11
N VAL A 596 15.63 -5.07 -28.95
CA VAL A 596 15.02 -3.79 -28.60
C VAL A 596 13.51 -3.95 -28.38
N VAL A 597 12.81 -4.68 -29.26
CA VAL A 597 11.37 -4.95 -29.11
C VAL A 597 11.09 -5.72 -27.82
N VAL A 598 11.85 -6.78 -27.51
CA VAL A 598 11.62 -7.59 -26.30
C VAL A 598 11.92 -6.80 -25.03
N LEU A 599 13.06 -6.11 -24.96
CA LEU A 599 13.40 -5.29 -23.79
C LEU A 599 12.43 -4.12 -23.61
N GLY A 600 12.04 -3.47 -24.72
CA GLY A 600 11.05 -2.40 -24.71
C GLY A 600 9.69 -2.89 -24.20
N ASN A 601 9.21 -4.03 -24.70
CA ASN A 601 7.97 -4.64 -24.21
C ASN A 601 8.03 -4.98 -22.72
N VAL A 602 9.12 -5.58 -22.23
CA VAL A 602 9.28 -5.89 -20.80
C VAL A 602 9.27 -4.60 -19.97
N PHE A 603 9.99 -3.57 -20.44
CA PHE A 603 10.06 -2.29 -19.73
C PHE A 603 8.68 -1.61 -19.68
N VAL A 604 7.99 -1.50 -20.82
CA VAL A 604 6.65 -0.91 -20.91
C VAL A 604 5.67 -1.69 -20.04
N MET A 605 5.65 -3.02 -20.15
CA MET A 605 4.76 -3.89 -19.37
C MET A 605 4.92 -3.69 -17.85
N VAL A 606 6.15 -3.64 -17.33
CA VAL A 606 6.41 -3.49 -15.90
C VAL A 606 6.01 -2.09 -15.43
N LEU A 607 6.45 -1.05 -16.16
CA LEU A 607 6.16 0.34 -15.82
C LEU A 607 4.66 0.62 -15.87
N GLU A 608 4.01 0.20 -16.95
CA GLU A 608 2.60 0.44 -17.16
C GLU A 608 1.72 -0.36 -16.20
N ALA A 609 2.02 -1.64 -15.95
CA ALA A 609 1.28 -2.44 -14.97
C ALA A 609 1.29 -1.78 -13.58
N LEU A 610 2.44 -1.21 -13.17
CA LEU A 610 2.55 -0.47 -11.91
C LEU A 610 1.73 0.83 -11.92
N LEU A 611 1.88 1.64 -12.98
CA LEU A 611 1.18 2.92 -13.08
C LEU A 611 -0.34 2.73 -13.16
N VAL A 612 -0.81 1.78 -13.99
CA VAL A 612 -2.24 1.46 -14.12
C VAL A 612 -2.78 0.96 -12.80
N ALA A 613 -2.09 0.06 -12.09
CA ALA A 613 -2.52 -0.43 -10.78
C ALA A 613 -2.75 0.71 -9.77
N ILE A 614 -1.82 1.68 -9.72
CA ILE A 614 -1.93 2.85 -8.83
C ILE A 614 -3.08 3.76 -9.27
N GLN A 615 -3.24 4.01 -10.56
CA GLN A 615 -4.26 4.92 -11.08
C GLN A 615 -5.68 4.35 -10.93
N VAL A 616 -5.85 3.04 -11.11
CA VAL A 616 -7.14 2.38 -10.84
C VAL A 616 -7.48 2.46 -9.36
N LEU A 617 -6.51 2.17 -8.47
CA LEU A 617 -6.72 2.27 -7.03
C LEU A 617 -7.11 3.70 -6.60
N ARG A 618 -6.50 4.71 -7.23
CA ARG A 618 -6.84 6.10 -7.00
C ARG A 618 -8.29 6.39 -7.40
N LEU A 619 -8.74 5.91 -8.58
CA LEU A 619 -10.13 6.07 -9.02
C LEU A 619 -11.12 5.41 -8.04
N GLU A 620 -10.77 4.21 -7.51
CA GLU A 620 -11.60 3.52 -6.53
C GLU A 620 -11.74 4.31 -5.23
N TYR A 621 -10.65 4.83 -4.69
CA TYR A 621 -10.64 5.47 -3.38
C TYR A 621 -11.21 6.90 -3.40
N TYR A 622 -10.86 7.70 -4.40
CA TYR A 622 -11.23 9.12 -4.39
C TYR A 622 -12.54 9.42 -5.11
N GLU A 623 -12.85 8.73 -6.21
CA GLU A 623 -14.04 9.01 -7.00
C GLU A 623 -15.25 8.13 -6.61
N MET A 624 -15.00 6.91 -6.10
CA MET A 624 -16.06 5.97 -5.77
C MET A 624 -16.30 5.80 -4.25
N PHE A 625 -15.24 5.48 -3.47
CA PHE A 625 -15.40 5.26 -2.03
C PHE A 625 -15.85 6.50 -1.27
N SER A 626 -15.34 7.67 -1.62
CA SER A 626 -15.76 8.95 -1.04
C SER A 626 -17.28 9.13 -1.05
N ARG A 627 -18.01 8.45 -1.96
CA ARG A 627 -19.46 8.56 -2.11
C ARG A 627 -20.27 7.72 -1.12
N PHE A 628 -19.80 6.52 -0.78
CA PHE A 628 -20.64 5.57 -0.03
C PHE A 628 -19.94 4.85 1.12
N TYR A 629 -18.65 5.11 1.34
CA TYR A 629 -17.84 4.34 2.25
C TYR A 629 -17.03 5.24 3.19
N SER A 630 -17.15 5.02 4.52
CA SER A 630 -16.43 5.83 5.52
C SER A 630 -15.09 5.21 5.94
N GLY A 631 -14.99 3.88 6.01
CA GLY A 631 -13.78 3.19 6.45
C GLY A 631 -13.43 3.36 7.94
N GLU A 632 -14.36 3.82 8.77
CA GLU A 632 -14.15 4.12 10.20
C GLU A 632 -14.54 2.97 11.13
N GLY A 633 -14.67 1.77 10.59
CA GLY A 633 -15.01 0.58 11.38
C GLY A 633 -13.85 0.07 12.22
N ARG A 634 -14.16 -0.75 13.23
CA ARG A 634 -13.17 -1.41 14.09
C ARG A 634 -12.80 -2.77 13.51
N PRO A 635 -11.51 -3.08 13.29
CA PRO A 635 -11.10 -4.38 12.80
C PRO A 635 -11.31 -5.47 13.86
N TYR A 636 -11.72 -6.66 13.42
CA TYR A 636 -11.82 -7.82 14.29
C TYR A 636 -10.45 -8.48 14.49
N GLU A 637 -9.88 -8.30 15.67
CA GLU A 637 -8.60 -8.86 16.08
C GLU A 637 -8.81 -9.88 17.20
N PRO A 638 -9.09 -11.13 16.87
CA PRO A 638 -9.28 -12.17 17.89
C PRO A 638 -7.96 -12.48 18.57
N VAL A 639 -8.08 -12.78 19.86
CA VAL A 639 -6.97 -13.29 20.66
C VAL A 639 -6.74 -14.75 20.23
N LYS A 640 -5.68 -14.98 19.44
CA LYS A 640 -5.33 -16.29 18.91
C LYS A 640 -3.86 -16.62 19.16
N LEU A 641 -3.58 -17.78 19.68
CA LEU A 641 -2.24 -18.38 19.68
C LEU A 641 -1.99 -18.92 18.25
N ASN A 642 -1.09 -18.30 17.51
CA ASN A 642 -0.66 -18.81 16.20
C ASN A 642 0.37 -19.91 16.43
N ILE A 643 -0.09 -21.10 16.76
CA ILE A 643 0.70 -22.33 16.71
C ILE A 643 0.49 -22.86 15.29
N ASP A 644 1.43 -22.54 14.37
CA ASP A 644 1.46 -23.13 13.02
C ASP A 644 2.23 -24.45 13.04
#